data_fd05aa7b553ca67ddaee3dd25dd9007f
#
_entry.id   fd05aa7b553ca67ddaee3dd25dd9007f
#
_cell.length_a   1.000
_cell.length_b   1.000
_cell.length_c   1.000
_cell.angle_alpha   90.00
_cell.angle_beta   90.00
_cell.angle_gamma   90.00
#
_symmetry.space_group_name_H-M   'P 1'
#
loop_
_entity.id
_entity.type
_entity.pdbx_description
1 polymer ?
#
loop_
_entity_poly.entity_id
_entity_poly.type
_entity_poly.pdbx_seq_one_letter_code
_entity_poly.pdbx_strand_id
1 'polypeptide(L)'
;MTAPRFFTPELSQKLDGLSELALDCNFSWSHRADEIWHRLNSSLWEQSRNPWLVLQACSASLLQELANNEQFCQKLQSIVAEHRASRAEPRWFQNEIEQNTKLAQIAYFSMEFGLSEALPIYSGGLGLLAGDHLKAANDLGIPLVGVGLLYQNGYFRQAFDDDGNQIALYPNADTGDLPICPVRKDNGEWLRIKLNTPSKLWIRVWQAQIGRITLYLLDSNDPVNHPVDRCITSELYGGGLEIRLAQEILLGIGGWRVLRALGIKPEVCHLNEGHAAFLVLERARDLMKETGLDFKTALTITRAGNLFTTHTPVEAGFDRFSPELIGKRLGNYAQKLDIDIETLLNLGRNPDLKTYDKSFNMAYLAIHGSAAVNGVSRLHGEVSRRIFSPLFPNWPTEETPIDHITNGVYVPAWDSQEADELWTDLCGKNRWVCEYGDLPEQFQRVTDERLWNLRAQNRKCLVEFVRDEYSRELDVQGNISKTERKDQVLRLFDPNVMTIGFARRFATYKRPNLLLTDPDRLAAILTNPSRPVQLVISGKAHPADLPGQVLIRAWHEFIRRPEIRERAIFLSDYDMITAEYLVQGVDLWVNTPRRPWEACGTSGMKILVNGGLNLSELDGWWAEAYRPEVGWSLNGQEVEQADHEQAEILYRLLEQEIVPMFYERDQQGLPRRWLAIMRESMATLTPYFSANRMVREYTSKFYLPLAENYCKRLGGNMQPGKQLVEWLKRIDDLWAKIHVDNVVAETRDNDYAFSMQVYLGELSEEDVCVELFAESSGEERFEIHSMSIEQVLAGAINGYIYKATIPKTRPISDYTPRIRPSHSNCSLPLEANQIYWVQARQG
;
A
#
# COMPACT_ATOMS: atom_id res chain seq x y z
N MET A 1 -28.96 2.55 1.71
CA MET A 1 -28.79 3.97 1.34
C MET A 1 -29.93 4.40 0.47
N THR A 2 -30.58 5.53 0.73
CA THR A 2 -31.51 6.11 -0.24
C THR A 2 -30.69 6.96 -1.19
N ALA A 3 -30.60 6.56 -2.46
CA ALA A 3 -29.96 7.36 -3.52
C ALA A 3 -30.57 8.76 -3.54
N PRO A 4 -29.77 9.79 -3.90
CA PRO A 4 -30.29 11.13 -4.06
C PRO A 4 -31.32 11.15 -5.20
N ARG A 5 -32.58 11.41 -4.91
CA ARG A 5 -33.70 11.36 -5.88
C ARG A 5 -33.51 12.25 -7.11
N PHE A 6 -32.57 13.20 -7.08
CA PHE A 6 -32.34 14.13 -8.19
C PHE A 6 -31.43 13.61 -9.30
N PHE A 7 -30.72 12.47 -9.07
CA PHE A 7 -29.75 11.91 -10.03
C PHE A 7 -30.10 10.49 -10.49
N THR A 8 -31.15 9.86 -9.93
CA THR A 8 -31.62 8.56 -10.37
C THR A 8 -32.76 8.70 -11.33
N PRO A 9 -32.75 8.00 -12.47
CA PRO A 9 -33.95 7.83 -13.29
C PRO A 9 -35.08 7.19 -12.45
N GLU A 10 -36.32 7.52 -12.71
CA GLU A 10 -37.45 6.85 -12.08
C GLU A 10 -37.44 5.39 -12.46
N LEU A 11 -37.15 4.53 -11.49
CA LEU A 11 -37.10 3.09 -11.67
C LEU A 11 -38.46 2.48 -11.33
N SER A 12 -38.93 1.54 -12.14
CA SER A 12 -40.05 0.69 -11.80
C SER A 12 -39.68 -0.23 -10.61
N GLN A 13 -40.66 -0.67 -9.84
CA GLN A 13 -40.45 -1.58 -8.71
C GLN A 13 -39.67 -2.87 -9.09
N LYS A 14 -39.78 -3.34 -10.33
CA LYS A 14 -39.06 -4.51 -10.83
C LYS A 14 -37.56 -4.28 -11.01
N LEU A 15 -37.14 -3.01 -11.16
CA LEU A 15 -35.75 -2.58 -11.29
C LEU A 15 -35.21 -1.98 -9.98
N ASP A 16 -35.92 -2.16 -8.88
CA ASP A 16 -35.59 -1.59 -7.56
C ASP A 16 -34.29 -2.16 -7.07
N GLY A 17 -33.29 -2.04 -7.13
CA GLY A 17 -31.97 -2.61 -6.75
C GLY A 17 -30.86 -2.17 -7.68
N LEU A 18 -31.18 -1.67 -8.88
CA LEU A 18 -30.15 -1.14 -9.79
C LEU A 18 -29.34 -0.01 -9.15
N SER A 19 -30.02 0.92 -8.46
CA SER A 19 -29.33 2.03 -7.76
C SER A 19 -28.48 1.56 -6.61
N GLU A 20 -28.91 0.50 -5.89
CA GLU A 20 -28.13 -0.10 -4.80
C GLU A 20 -26.83 -0.71 -5.33
N LEU A 21 -26.91 -1.48 -6.41
CA LEU A 21 -25.74 -2.07 -7.04
C LEU A 21 -24.83 -1.00 -7.66
N ALA A 22 -25.41 0.00 -8.32
CA ALA A 22 -24.66 1.05 -9.02
C ALA A 22 -23.89 1.97 -8.06
N LEU A 23 -24.34 2.12 -6.82
CA LEU A 23 -23.68 2.92 -5.76
C LEU A 23 -22.73 2.11 -4.88
N ASP A 24 -22.63 0.79 -5.09
CA ASP A 24 -21.61 -0.03 -4.43
C ASP A 24 -20.43 -0.24 -5.40
N CYS A 25 -19.29 0.38 -5.08
CA CYS A 25 -18.08 0.31 -5.88
C CYS A 25 -17.63 -1.14 -6.17
N ASN A 26 -18.04 -2.11 -5.35
CA ASN A 26 -17.73 -3.52 -5.58
C ASN A 26 -18.15 -4.02 -6.98
N PHE A 27 -19.19 -3.43 -7.56
CA PHE A 27 -19.68 -3.77 -8.91
C PHE A 27 -18.94 -3.09 -10.05
N SER A 28 -17.87 -2.34 -9.75
CA SER A 28 -16.95 -1.82 -10.77
C SER A 28 -15.81 -2.79 -11.12
N TRP A 29 -15.58 -3.85 -10.32
CA TRP A 29 -14.48 -4.81 -10.52
C TRP A 29 -14.86 -6.28 -10.27
N SER A 30 -16.05 -6.58 -9.74
CA SER A 30 -16.38 -7.96 -9.31
C SER A 30 -16.94 -8.86 -10.41
N HIS A 31 -17.09 -8.38 -11.64
CA HIS A 31 -17.65 -9.05 -12.82
C HIS A 31 -19.02 -9.71 -12.64
N ARG A 32 -19.59 -9.71 -11.41
CA ARG A 32 -20.86 -10.38 -11.11
C ARG A 32 -22.07 -9.76 -11.79
N ALA A 33 -22.00 -8.46 -12.06
CA ALA A 33 -23.08 -7.68 -12.65
C ALA A 33 -22.76 -7.12 -14.04
N ASP A 34 -21.63 -7.53 -14.67
CA ASP A 34 -21.20 -7.02 -15.97
C ASP A 34 -22.28 -7.14 -17.03
N GLU A 35 -22.99 -8.30 -17.08
CA GLU A 35 -24.10 -8.50 -18.00
C GLU A 35 -25.23 -7.47 -17.82
N ILE A 36 -25.49 -7.02 -16.58
CA ILE A 36 -26.46 -5.96 -16.28
C ILE A 36 -25.99 -4.64 -16.92
N TRP A 37 -24.72 -4.27 -16.68
CA TRP A 37 -24.17 -3.00 -17.17
C TRP A 37 -24.03 -2.98 -18.70
N HIS A 38 -23.63 -4.10 -19.31
CA HIS A 38 -23.60 -4.25 -20.76
C HIS A 38 -24.99 -4.11 -21.41
N ARG A 39 -26.03 -4.65 -20.77
CA ARG A 39 -27.42 -4.51 -21.25
C ARG A 39 -27.92 -3.08 -21.16
N LEU A 40 -27.47 -2.32 -20.18
CA LEU A 40 -27.83 -0.93 -20.01
C LEU A 40 -27.11 -0.02 -21.03
N ASN A 41 -25.78 -0.11 -21.12
CA ASN A 41 -24.97 0.62 -22.10
C ASN A 41 -23.56 0.00 -22.20
N SER A 42 -23.36 -0.91 -23.15
CA SER A 42 -22.11 -1.64 -23.35
C SER A 42 -20.92 -0.72 -23.60
N SER A 43 -21.06 0.27 -24.49
CA SER A 43 -19.96 1.17 -24.84
C SER A 43 -19.51 2.02 -23.64
N LEU A 44 -20.44 2.56 -22.88
CA LEU A 44 -20.12 3.38 -21.71
C LEU A 44 -19.54 2.53 -20.57
N TRP A 45 -20.02 1.28 -20.42
CA TRP A 45 -19.46 0.34 -19.44
C TRP A 45 -18.00 0.01 -19.73
N GLU A 46 -17.67 -0.36 -20.96
CA GLU A 46 -16.30 -0.69 -21.36
C GLU A 46 -15.32 0.48 -21.17
N GLN A 47 -15.81 1.71 -21.40
CA GLN A 47 -14.97 2.91 -21.28
C GLN A 47 -14.80 3.42 -19.86
N SER A 48 -15.79 3.22 -18.98
CA SER A 48 -15.81 3.88 -17.66
C SER A 48 -15.72 2.94 -16.47
N ARG A 49 -16.12 1.68 -16.64
CA ARG A 49 -16.35 0.73 -15.53
C ARG A 49 -17.14 1.36 -14.37
N ASN A 50 -18.03 2.32 -14.71
CA ASN A 50 -18.81 3.07 -13.74
C ASN A 50 -20.30 2.73 -13.83
N PRO A 51 -20.81 1.82 -12.95
CA PRO A 51 -22.22 1.40 -12.95
C PRO A 51 -23.18 2.57 -12.74
N TRP A 52 -22.78 3.55 -11.93
CA TRP A 52 -23.61 4.72 -11.64
C TRP A 52 -23.80 5.60 -12.86
N LEU A 53 -22.72 5.90 -13.58
CA LEU A 53 -22.76 6.66 -14.83
C LEU A 53 -23.55 5.93 -15.92
N VAL A 54 -23.37 4.61 -16.03
CA VAL A 54 -24.15 3.75 -16.96
C VAL A 54 -25.64 3.84 -16.66
N LEU A 55 -26.04 3.75 -15.39
CA LEU A 55 -27.45 3.85 -15.01
C LEU A 55 -28.06 5.23 -15.31
N GLN A 56 -27.32 6.29 -15.05
CA GLN A 56 -27.77 7.66 -15.31
C GLN A 56 -27.94 7.95 -16.81
N ALA A 57 -27.10 7.35 -17.66
CA ALA A 57 -27.16 7.50 -19.12
C ALA A 57 -28.32 6.72 -19.77
N CYS A 58 -29.07 5.93 -19.00
CA CYS A 58 -30.15 5.12 -19.55
C CYS A 58 -31.39 5.96 -19.88
N SER A 59 -31.98 5.73 -21.07
CA SER A 59 -33.24 6.33 -21.43
C SER A 59 -34.41 5.68 -20.68
N ALA A 60 -35.46 6.45 -20.41
CA ALA A 60 -36.68 5.92 -19.79
C ALA A 60 -37.33 4.79 -20.63
N SER A 61 -37.20 4.83 -21.95
CA SER A 61 -37.73 3.80 -22.84
C SER A 61 -36.97 2.47 -22.67
N LEU A 62 -35.64 2.51 -22.55
CA LEU A 62 -34.84 1.31 -22.31
C LEU A 62 -35.16 0.71 -20.94
N LEU A 63 -35.27 1.53 -19.91
CA LEU A 63 -35.61 1.06 -18.56
C LEU A 63 -36.99 0.42 -18.53
N GLN A 64 -37.97 0.95 -19.28
CA GLN A 64 -39.30 0.33 -19.41
C GLN A 64 -39.25 -0.99 -20.16
N GLU A 65 -38.45 -1.10 -21.21
CA GLU A 65 -38.21 -2.36 -21.94
C GLU A 65 -37.61 -3.42 -21.03
N LEU A 66 -36.55 -3.07 -20.28
CA LEU A 66 -35.88 -3.98 -19.36
C LEU A 66 -36.80 -4.40 -18.20
N ALA A 67 -37.65 -3.52 -17.70
CA ALA A 67 -38.66 -3.86 -16.67
C ALA A 67 -39.71 -4.88 -17.16
N ASN A 68 -39.90 -5.00 -18.50
CA ASN A 68 -40.77 -6.00 -19.11
C ASN A 68 -40.02 -7.29 -19.49
N ASN A 69 -38.71 -7.31 -19.41
CA ASN A 69 -37.88 -8.48 -19.65
C ASN A 69 -37.75 -9.34 -18.38
N GLU A 70 -38.46 -10.46 -18.33
CA GLU A 70 -38.48 -11.31 -17.13
C GLU A 70 -37.10 -11.90 -16.79
N GLN A 71 -36.31 -12.30 -17.79
CA GLN A 71 -34.97 -12.85 -17.60
C GLN A 71 -34.03 -11.81 -16.97
N PHE A 72 -34.06 -10.56 -17.47
CA PHE A 72 -33.30 -9.46 -16.89
C PHE A 72 -33.70 -9.18 -15.45
N CYS A 73 -35.01 -9.10 -15.18
CA CYS A 73 -35.51 -8.86 -13.84
C CYS A 73 -35.14 -9.98 -12.85
N GLN A 74 -35.21 -11.24 -13.26
CA GLN A 74 -34.80 -12.39 -12.45
C GLN A 74 -33.30 -12.36 -12.14
N LYS A 75 -32.46 -12.09 -13.15
CA LYS A 75 -31.01 -11.96 -12.98
C LYS A 75 -30.67 -10.82 -12.01
N LEU A 76 -31.26 -9.65 -12.21
CA LEU A 76 -31.08 -8.50 -11.29
C LEU A 76 -31.48 -8.86 -9.87
N GLN A 77 -32.63 -9.45 -9.66
CA GLN A 77 -33.12 -9.85 -8.35
C GLN A 77 -32.22 -10.87 -7.67
N SER A 78 -31.66 -11.84 -8.43
CA SER A 78 -30.68 -12.80 -7.91
C SER A 78 -29.43 -12.09 -7.42
N ILE A 79 -28.82 -11.19 -8.23
CA ILE A 79 -27.61 -10.45 -7.87
C ILE A 79 -27.86 -9.56 -6.63
N VAL A 80 -29.00 -8.86 -6.58
CA VAL A 80 -29.37 -8.02 -5.42
C VAL A 80 -29.56 -8.86 -4.15
N ALA A 81 -30.20 -10.02 -4.26
CA ALA A 81 -30.39 -10.92 -3.11
C ALA A 81 -29.05 -11.47 -2.59
N GLU A 82 -28.18 -11.93 -3.51
CA GLU A 82 -26.84 -12.38 -3.20
C GLU A 82 -26.01 -11.26 -2.53
N HIS A 83 -26.05 -10.04 -3.09
CA HIS A 83 -25.37 -8.89 -2.52
C HIS A 83 -25.83 -8.59 -1.09
N ARG A 84 -27.12 -8.54 -0.85
CA ARG A 84 -27.68 -8.29 0.49
C ARG A 84 -27.34 -9.41 1.46
N ALA A 85 -27.42 -10.67 1.03
CA ALA A 85 -27.02 -11.82 1.83
C ALA A 85 -25.53 -11.77 2.18
N SER A 86 -24.67 -11.50 1.21
CA SER A 86 -23.22 -11.44 1.39
C SER A 86 -22.77 -10.39 2.41
N ARG A 87 -23.53 -9.30 2.57
CA ARG A 87 -23.25 -8.25 3.57
C ARG A 87 -23.57 -8.69 5.01
N ALA A 88 -24.51 -9.60 5.19
CA ALA A 88 -24.95 -10.10 6.50
C ALA A 88 -24.24 -11.40 6.90
N GLU A 89 -23.69 -12.14 5.94
CA GLU A 89 -23.09 -13.45 6.19
C GLU A 89 -21.81 -13.33 7.03
N PRO A 90 -21.62 -14.13 8.10
CA PRO A 90 -20.35 -14.18 8.83
C PRO A 90 -19.19 -14.56 7.91
N ARG A 91 -18.06 -13.87 8.03
CA ARG A 91 -16.82 -14.12 7.28
C ARG A 91 -15.73 -14.58 8.25
N TRP A 92 -14.50 -14.69 7.73
CA TRP A 92 -13.36 -15.14 8.51
C TRP A 92 -13.25 -14.44 9.88
N PHE A 93 -13.36 -13.11 9.91
CA PHE A 93 -13.23 -12.35 11.16
C PHE A 93 -14.31 -12.74 12.19
N GLN A 94 -15.59 -12.80 11.78
CA GLN A 94 -16.70 -13.16 12.67
C GLN A 94 -16.62 -14.62 13.15
N ASN A 95 -16.17 -15.52 12.28
CA ASN A 95 -16.12 -16.94 12.59
C ASN A 95 -14.96 -17.31 13.53
N GLU A 96 -13.78 -16.69 13.34
CA GLU A 96 -12.54 -17.14 13.97
C GLU A 96 -12.01 -16.15 15.04
N ILE A 97 -12.31 -14.88 14.94
CA ILE A 97 -11.64 -13.82 15.72
C ILE A 97 -12.57 -13.08 16.68
N GLU A 98 -13.76 -12.68 16.23
CA GLU A 98 -14.62 -11.71 16.93
C GLU A 98 -14.95 -12.06 18.37
N GLN A 99 -15.16 -13.33 18.66
CA GLN A 99 -15.54 -13.80 20.01
C GLN A 99 -14.44 -13.62 21.06
N ASN A 100 -13.18 -13.50 20.66
CA ASN A 100 -12.00 -13.48 21.52
C ASN A 100 -11.21 -12.17 21.48
N THR A 101 -11.78 -11.09 20.91
CA THR A 101 -11.04 -9.84 20.71
C THR A 101 -11.73 -8.64 21.36
N LYS A 102 -10.94 -7.59 21.63
CA LYS A 102 -11.41 -6.23 21.97
C LYS A 102 -11.56 -5.34 20.73
N LEU A 103 -11.19 -5.83 19.56
CA LEU A 103 -11.25 -5.09 18.31
C LEU A 103 -12.70 -5.03 17.80
N ALA A 104 -13.33 -3.87 17.88
CA ALA A 104 -14.66 -3.62 17.36
C ALA A 104 -14.64 -2.75 16.08
N GLN A 105 -13.63 -1.87 15.94
CA GLN A 105 -13.56 -0.97 14.78
C GLN A 105 -12.12 -0.56 14.47
N ILE A 106 -11.79 -0.56 13.16
CA ILE A 106 -10.54 -0.02 12.60
C ILE A 106 -10.88 1.20 11.75
N ALA A 107 -10.07 2.26 11.81
CA ALA A 107 -10.11 3.37 10.87
C ALA A 107 -8.80 3.43 10.07
N TYR A 108 -8.91 3.27 8.75
CA TYR A 108 -7.79 3.28 7.80
C TYR A 108 -7.74 4.64 7.09
N PHE A 109 -6.67 5.40 7.32
CA PHE A 109 -6.46 6.75 6.79
C PHE A 109 -5.46 6.72 5.64
N SER A 110 -5.88 7.20 4.48
CA SER A 110 -5.00 7.37 3.32
C SER A 110 -5.40 8.58 2.50
N MET A 111 -4.41 9.23 1.88
CA MET A 111 -4.65 10.36 0.98
C MET A 111 -5.25 9.92 -0.35
N GLU A 112 -5.05 8.67 -0.75
CA GLU A 112 -5.52 8.11 -2.01
C GLU A 112 -6.06 6.69 -1.85
N PHE A 113 -7.08 6.33 -2.65
CA PHE A 113 -7.67 4.98 -2.71
C PHE A 113 -7.94 4.59 -4.17
N GLY A 114 -7.20 3.62 -4.68
CA GLY A 114 -7.40 3.05 -6.02
C GLY A 114 -8.40 1.90 -5.99
N LEU A 115 -9.68 2.21 -6.02
CA LEU A 115 -10.78 1.23 -6.02
C LEU A 115 -11.14 0.80 -7.44
N SER A 116 -11.44 1.76 -8.30
CA SER A 116 -11.74 1.60 -9.72
C SER A 116 -11.65 2.95 -10.44
N GLU A 117 -11.72 2.96 -11.77
CA GLU A 117 -11.82 4.20 -12.54
C GLU A 117 -13.14 4.95 -12.31
N ALA A 118 -14.17 4.27 -11.78
CA ALA A 118 -15.42 4.93 -11.38
C ALA A 118 -15.23 5.97 -10.26
N LEU A 119 -14.14 5.88 -9.49
CA LEU A 119 -13.80 6.80 -8.41
C LEU A 119 -12.30 7.16 -8.47
N PRO A 120 -11.91 8.14 -9.31
CA PRO A 120 -10.51 8.41 -9.65
C PRO A 120 -9.80 9.25 -8.56
N ILE A 121 -9.67 8.72 -7.36
CA ILE A 121 -9.01 9.35 -6.20
C ILE A 121 -7.67 8.67 -5.86
N TYR A 122 -6.91 8.28 -6.86
CA TYR A 122 -5.60 7.62 -6.73
C TYR A 122 -4.63 8.13 -7.80
N SER A 123 -3.34 7.94 -7.57
CA SER A 123 -2.29 8.25 -8.55
C SER A 123 -1.39 7.06 -8.87
N GLY A 124 -1.15 6.18 -7.92
CA GLY A 124 -0.18 5.10 -8.08
C GLY A 124 -0.33 3.94 -7.10
N GLY A 125 0.79 3.25 -6.84
CA GLY A 125 0.81 2.00 -6.09
C GLY A 125 0.30 2.12 -4.65
N LEU A 126 0.50 3.28 -4.00
CA LEU A 126 0.02 3.51 -2.63
C LEU A 126 -1.52 3.50 -2.58
N GLY A 127 -2.16 4.19 -3.51
CA GLY A 127 -3.62 4.22 -3.60
C GLY A 127 -4.21 2.87 -4.00
N LEU A 128 -3.57 2.17 -4.94
CA LEU A 128 -4.00 0.81 -5.32
C LEU A 128 -3.94 -0.15 -4.14
N LEU A 129 -2.87 -0.08 -3.31
CA LEU A 129 -2.77 -0.89 -2.10
C LEU A 129 -3.87 -0.55 -1.08
N ALA A 130 -4.14 0.74 -0.86
CA ALA A 130 -5.22 1.17 0.03
C ALA A 130 -6.58 0.66 -0.44
N GLY A 131 -6.85 0.70 -1.75
CA GLY A 131 -8.04 0.10 -2.36
C GLY A 131 -8.10 -1.41 -2.17
N ASP A 132 -7.01 -2.12 -2.44
CA ASP A 132 -6.91 -3.58 -2.28
C ASP A 132 -7.08 -4.00 -0.81
N HIS A 133 -6.59 -3.20 0.13
CA HIS A 133 -6.80 -3.42 1.57
C HIS A 133 -8.29 -3.36 1.95
N LEU A 134 -9.02 -2.36 1.45
CA LEU A 134 -10.47 -2.23 1.68
C LEU A 134 -11.27 -3.38 1.06
N LYS A 135 -10.92 -3.78 -0.17
CA LYS A 135 -11.54 -4.91 -0.87
C LYS A 135 -11.34 -6.23 -0.11
N ALA A 136 -10.10 -6.50 0.32
CA ALA A 136 -9.78 -7.69 1.10
C ALA A 136 -10.42 -7.66 2.50
N ALA A 137 -10.49 -6.49 3.16
CA ALA A 137 -11.18 -6.32 4.44
C ALA A 137 -12.69 -6.61 4.31
N ASN A 138 -13.32 -6.20 3.18
CA ASN A 138 -14.70 -6.57 2.88
C ASN A 138 -14.89 -8.08 2.83
N ASP A 139 -14.04 -8.79 2.08
CA ASP A 139 -14.14 -10.24 1.88
C ASP A 139 -13.91 -11.02 3.18
N LEU A 140 -13.00 -10.56 4.01
CA LEU A 140 -12.65 -11.17 5.29
C LEU A 140 -13.60 -10.78 6.44
N GLY A 141 -14.49 -9.81 6.23
CA GLY A 141 -15.42 -9.32 7.25
C GLY A 141 -14.76 -8.48 8.34
N ILE A 142 -13.61 -7.85 8.06
CA ILE A 142 -12.90 -7.01 9.03
C ILE A 142 -13.75 -5.77 9.36
N PRO A 143 -13.91 -5.40 10.63
CA PRO A 143 -14.67 -4.20 11.03
C PRO A 143 -13.88 -2.91 10.76
N LEU A 144 -13.82 -2.49 9.49
CA LEU A 144 -12.99 -1.39 9.03
C LEU A 144 -13.81 -0.30 8.35
N VAL A 145 -13.40 0.96 8.54
CA VAL A 145 -13.85 2.11 7.76
C VAL A 145 -12.63 2.82 7.15
N GLY A 146 -12.77 3.29 5.92
CA GLY A 146 -11.76 4.12 5.26
C GLY A 146 -12.03 5.61 5.50
N VAL A 147 -10.97 6.42 5.54
CA VAL A 147 -11.03 7.88 5.58
C VAL A 147 -10.05 8.45 4.56
N GLY A 148 -10.56 9.26 3.63
CA GLY A 148 -9.78 9.85 2.56
C GLY A 148 -10.26 11.24 2.14
N LEU A 149 -9.71 11.74 1.05
CA LEU A 149 -10.08 13.02 0.46
C LEU A 149 -10.80 12.81 -0.88
N LEU A 150 -11.79 13.66 -1.17
CA LEU A 150 -12.45 13.71 -2.47
C LEU A 150 -11.87 14.84 -3.30
N TYR A 151 -11.20 14.47 -4.39
CA TYR A 151 -10.55 15.43 -5.28
C TYR A 151 -11.49 15.87 -6.41
N GLN A 152 -11.47 17.17 -6.75
CA GLN A 152 -12.28 17.74 -7.84
C GLN A 152 -11.74 17.37 -9.22
N ASN A 153 -10.41 17.29 -9.35
CA ASN A 153 -9.70 16.97 -10.60
C ASN A 153 -8.93 15.63 -10.52
N GLY A 154 -8.87 15.02 -9.33
CA GLY A 154 -8.13 13.76 -9.12
C GLY A 154 -6.63 13.90 -9.40
N TYR A 155 -6.06 12.87 -10.03
CA TYR A 155 -4.74 12.90 -10.65
C TYR A 155 -4.89 13.22 -12.14
N PHE A 156 -3.85 13.77 -12.78
CA PHE A 156 -3.96 14.24 -14.17
C PHE A 156 -4.19 13.08 -15.16
N ARG A 157 -4.86 13.39 -16.27
CA ARG A 157 -4.94 12.54 -17.46
C ARG A 157 -3.80 12.93 -18.41
N GLN A 158 -3.20 11.92 -19.06
CA GLN A 158 -2.04 12.09 -19.91
C GLN A 158 -2.45 12.15 -21.39
N ALA A 159 -1.95 13.17 -22.10
CA ALA A 159 -1.96 13.25 -23.55
C ALA A 159 -0.54 13.53 -24.05
N PHE A 160 -0.33 13.43 -25.34
CA PHE A 160 0.94 13.75 -26.00
C PHE A 160 0.75 14.76 -27.11
N ASP A 161 1.77 15.63 -27.28
CA ASP A 161 1.88 16.47 -28.48
C ASP A 161 2.52 15.70 -29.65
N ASP A 162 2.62 16.36 -30.80
CA ASP A 162 3.22 15.77 -32.02
C ASP A 162 4.70 15.37 -31.85
N ASP A 163 5.40 15.97 -30.88
CA ASP A 163 6.80 15.67 -30.57
C ASP A 163 6.94 14.56 -29.53
N GLY A 164 5.83 14.08 -28.97
CA GLY A 164 5.81 13.03 -27.93
C GLY A 164 6.08 13.57 -26.52
N ASN A 165 5.89 14.88 -26.29
CA ASN A 165 5.97 15.46 -24.96
C ASN A 165 4.66 15.22 -24.21
N GLN A 166 4.76 14.88 -22.92
CA GLN A 166 3.60 14.68 -22.07
C GLN A 166 2.86 15.99 -21.79
N ILE A 167 1.56 15.95 -21.96
CA ILE A 167 0.61 17.02 -21.58
C ILE A 167 -0.23 16.50 -20.41
N ALA A 168 -0.28 17.27 -19.31
CA ALA A 168 -1.14 16.98 -18.16
C ALA A 168 -2.49 17.69 -18.31
N LEU A 169 -3.57 16.92 -18.31
CA LEU A 169 -4.94 17.41 -18.37
C LEU A 169 -5.64 17.14 -17.05
N TYR A 170 -6.40 18.12 -16.56
CA TYR A 170 -7.10 18.04 -15.27
C TYR A 170 -8.61 18.17 -15.47
N PRO A 171 -9.29 17.10 -15.93
CA PRO A 171 -10.75 17.13 -16.07
C PRO A 171 -11.40 17.25 -14.68
N ASN A 172 -12.49 18.01 -14.62
CA ASN A 172 -13.27 18.11 -13.41
C ASN A 172 -14.13 16.86 -13.23
N ALA A 173 -14.00 16.19 -12.10
CA ALA A 173 -14.86 15.08 -11.71
C ALA A 173 -16.16 15.61 -11.11
N ASP A 174 -17.28 15.49 -11.83
CA ASP A 174 -18.59 15.82 -11.27
C ASP A 174 -18.97 14.77 -10.22
N THR A 175 -19.23 15.23 -9.00
CA THR A 175 -19.67 14.38 -7.91
C THR A 175 -21.01 13.66 -8.19
N GLY A 176 -21.80 14.18 -9.13
CA GLY A 176 -23.01 13.54 -9.62
C GLY A 176 -22.75 12.26 -10.41
N ASP A 177 -21.60 12.18 -11.10
CA ASP A 177 -21.23 11.03 -11.93
C ASP A 177 -20.46 9.94 -11.15
N LEU A 178 -20.06 10.23 -9.90
CA LEU A 178 -19.31 9.30 -9.06
C LEU A 178 -20.24 8.40 -8.24
N PRO A 179 -19.86 7.13 -7.97
CA PRO A 179 -20.64 6.19 -7.17
C PRO A 179 -20.54 6.52 -5.65
N ILE A 180 -20.86 7.74 -5.28
CA ILE A 180 -20.78 8.26 -3.92
C ILE A 180 -22.10 8.92 -3.49
N CYS A 181 -22.33 8.97 -2.19
CA CYS A 181 -23.49 9.65 -1.61
C CYS A 181 -23.07 10.66 -0.55
N PRO A 182 -23.80 11.81 -0.41
CA PRO A 182 -23.57 12.71 0.72
C PRO A 182 -23.95 12.03 2.04
N VAL A 183 -23.07 12.14 3.04
CA VAL A 183 -23.40 11.68 4.40
C VAL A 183 -24.42 12.62 5.02
N ARG A 184 -25.52 12.07 5.52
CA ARG A 184 -26.61 12.87 6.11
C ARG A 184 -26.74 12.60 7.60
N LYS A 185 -27.11 13.64 8.33
CA LYS A 185 -27.54 13.57 9.72
C LYS A 185 -28.96 12.99 9.82
N ASP A 186 -29.40 12.63 11.01
CA ASP A 186 -30.74 12.11 11.26
C ASP A 186 -31.86 13.05 10.82
N ASN A 187 -31.63 14.36 10.84
CA ASN A 187 -32.58 15.38 10.37
C ASN A 187 -32.56 15.56 8.82
N GLY A 188 -31.82 14.75 8.10
CA GLY A 188 -31.72 14.80 6.65
C GLY A 188 -30.73 15.83 6.09
N GLU A 189 -30.17 16.72 6.92
CA GLU A 189 -29.14 17.67 6.48
C GLU A 189 -27.84 16.97 6.13
N TRP A 190 -27.09 17.52 5.16
CA TRP A 190 -25.76 17.04 4.82
C TRP A 190 -24.80 17.24 6.01
N LEU A 191 -24.05 16.18 6.36
CA LEU A 191 -23.04 16.28 7.41
C LEU A 191 -21.91 17.22 6.95
N ARG A 192 -21.70 18.28 7.72
CA ARG A 192 -20.64 19.24 7.52
C ARG A 192 -19.83 19.39 8.80
N ILE A 193 -18.52 19.34 8.68
CA ILE A 193 -17.58 19.49 9.80
C ILE A 193 -16.88 20.84 9.66
N LYS A 194 -16.70 21.54 10.78
CA LYS A 194 -15.97 22.79 10.83
C LYS A 194 -14.60 22.59 11.43
N LEU A 195 -13.57 22.95 10.67
CA LEU A 195 -12.22 23.10 11.18
C LEU A 195 -11.97 24.56 11.57
N ASN A 196 -11.46 24.77 12.78
CA ASN A 196 -11.10 26.11 13.26
C ASN A 196 -9.68 26.48 12.76
N THR A 197 -9.50 26.47 11.46
CA THR A 197 -8.40 27.13 10.76
C THR A 197 -8.59 28.64 10.82
N PRO A 198 -7.59 29.47 10.47
CA PRO A 198 -7.78 30.92 10.40
C PRO A 198 -9.00 31.34 9.57
N SER A 199 -9.30 30.60 8.50
CA SER A 199 -10.42 30.84 7.58
C SER A 199 -11.75 30.18 7.98
N LYS A 200 -11.77 29.38 9.06
CA LYS A 200 -12.96 28.62 9.49
C LYS A 200 -13.49 27.68 8.41
N LEU A 201 -12.65 26.74 7.99
CA LEU A 201 -12.91 25.79 6.90
C LEU A 201 -14.10 24.87 7.20
N TRP A 202 -15.09 24.82 6.29
CA TRP A 202 -16.18 23.85 6.30
C TRP A 202 -15.84 22.69 5.36
N ILE A 203 -16.12 21.46 5.80
CA ILE A 203 -15.86 20.21 5.10
C ILE A 203 -17.19 19.52 4.86
N ARG A 204 -17.52 19.20 3.63
CA ARG A 204 -18.60 18.28 3.27
C ARG A 204 -18.07 16.85 3.37
N VAL A 205 -18.96 15.95 3.76
CA VAL A 205 -18.60 14.54 3.90
C VAL A 205 -19.40 13.70 2.92
N TRP A 206 -18.69 12.94 2.11
CA TRP A 206 -19.24 11.94 1.20
C TRP A 206 -18.93 10.54 1.69
N GLN A 207 -19.64 9.54 1.18
CA GLN A 207 -19.37 8.13 1.43
C GLN A 207 -19.45 7.33 0.14
N ALA A 208 -18.47 6.42 -0.03
CA ALA A 208 -18.47 5.36 -1.02
C ALA A 208 -18.68 4.01 -0.33
N GLN A 209 -19.49 3.14 -0.91
CA GLN A 209 -19.73 1.80 -0.37
C GLN A 209 -18.86 0.78 -1.11
N ILE A 210 -18.24 -0.12 -0.36
CA ILE A 210 -17.42 -1.23 -0.84
C ILE A 210 -17.89 -2.49 -0.12
N GLY A 211 -19.00 -3.08 -0.60
CA GLY A 211 -19.65 -4.18 0.10
C GLY A 211 -20.03 -3.81 1.54
N ARG A 212 -19.32 -4.33 2.54
CA ARG A 212 -19.50 -4.04 3.98
C ARG A 212 -18.77 -2.79 4.45
N ILE A 213 -17.70 -2.41 3.74
CA ILE A 213 -16.81 -1.32 4.12
C ILE A 213 -17.37 0.01 3.63
N THR A 214 -17.28 1.04 4.48
CA THR A 214 -17.61 2.41 4.08
C THR A 214 -16.33 3.24 4.04
N LEU A 215 -16.11 3.93 2.93
CA LEU A 215 -15.07 4.94 2.76
C LEU A 215 -15.68 6.32 2.90
N TYR A 216 -15.26 7.08 3.91
CA TYR A 216 -15.64 8.47 4.11
C TYR A 216 -14.64 9.39 3.42
N LEU A 217 -15.17 10.29 2.60
CA LEU A 217 -14.38 11.21 1.77
C LEU A 217 -14.65 12.66 2.17
N LEU A 218 -13.58 13.38 2.49
CA LEU A 218 -13.63 14.77 2.91
C LEU A 218 -13.45 15.68 1.71
N ASP A 219 -14.31 16.69 1.59
CA ASP A 219 -14.37 17.64 0.49
C ASP A 219 -14.40 19.08 1.00
N SER A 220 -13.38 19.85 0.66
CA SER A 220 -13.30 21.27 1.01
C SER A 220 -14.09 22.19 0.06
N ASN A 221 -14.58 21.66 -1.07
CA ASN A 221 -15.33 22.44 -2.07
C ASN A 221 -16.76 22.78 -1.62
N ASP A 222 -16.89 23.35 -0.42
CA ASP A 222 -18.15 23.87 0.10
C ASP A 222 -18.33 25.34 -0.32
N PRO A 223 -19.51 25.75 -0.86
CA PRO A 223 -19.76 27.13 -1.30
C PRO A 223 -19.58 28.21 -0.23
N VAL A 224 -19.67 27.84 1.05
CA VAL A 224 -19.45 28.76 2.18
C VAL A 224 -17.97 29.06 2.40
N ASN A 225 -17.06 28.21 1.90
CA ASN A 225 -15.63 28.41 2.01
C ASN A 225 -15.14 29.51 1.05
N HIS A 226 -14.06 30.19 1.45
CA HIS A 226 -13.33 31.07 0.57
C HIS A 226 -12.80 30.28 -0.65
N PRO A 227 -12.75 30.85 -1.87
CA PRO A 227 -12.28 30.15 -3.08
C PRO A 227 -10.93 29.43 -2.91
N VAL A 228 -9.96 30.05 -2.23
CA VAL A 228 -8.65 29.42 -1.94
C VAL A 228 -8.78 28.16 -1.07
N ASP A 229 -9.67 28.17 -0.07
CA ASP A 229 -9.90 27.01 0.79
C ASP A 229 -10.65 25.89 0.05
N ARG A 230 -11.49 26.23 -0.92
CA ARG A 230 -12.16 25.25 -1.78
C ARG A 230 -11.19 24.47 -2.65
N CYS A 231 -10.03 25.04 -2.98
CA CYS A 231 -8.98 24.40 -3.76
C CYS A 231 -8.11 23.42 -2.96
N ILE A 232 -8.29 23.27 -1.64
CA ILE A 232 -7.50 22.30 -0.84
C ILE A 232 -7.68 20.89 -1.39
N THR A 233 -8.88 20.51 -1.79
CA THR A 233 -9.17 19.20 -2.41
C THR A 233 -9.38 19.31 -3.93
N SER A 234 -8.62 20.17 -4.64
CA SER A 234 -8.71 20.22 -6.10
C SER A 234 -7.95 19.05 -6.74
N GLU A 235 -6.69 18.86 -6.42
CA GLU A 235 -5.79 17.92 -7.07
C GLU A 235 -5.08 17.02 -6.07
N LEU A 236 -4.91 15.78 -6.43
CA LEU A 236 -4.04 14.85 -5.70
C LEU A 236 -2.58 15.16 -6.04
N TYR A 237 -1.77 15.44 -5.02
CA TYR A 237 -0.34 15.80 -5.13
C TYR A 237 -0.06 17.12 -5.89
N GLY A 238 -1.06 17.96 -6.08
CA GLY A 238 -0.91 19.29 -6.67
C GLY A 238 -0.72 20.41 -5.65
N GLY A 239 -0.51 21.65 -6.13
CA GLY A 239 -0.65 22.90 -5.36
C GLY A 239 0.49 23.30 -4.41
N GLY A 240 1.61 22.58 -4.37
CA GLY A 240 2.78 22.92 -3.54
C GLY A 240 2.60 22.66 -2.04
N LEU A 241 3.64 22.99 -1.24
CA LEU A 241 3.73 22.61 0.18
C LEU A 241 2.62 23.17 1.07
N GLU A 242 2.10 24.38 0.80
CA GLU A 242 0.99 24.96 1.59
C GLU A 242 -0.32 24.19 1.43
N ILE A 243 -0.63 23.78 0.20
CA ILE A 243 -1.84 22.98 -0.11
C ILE A 243 -1.63 21.57 0.43
N ARG A 244 -0.43 20.99 0.24
CA ARG A 244 -0.08 19.68 0.78
C ARG A 244 -0.31 19.61 2.30
N LEU A 245 0.24 20.58 3.06
CA LEU A 245 0.02 20.65 4.50
C LEU A 245 -1.48 20.80 4.85
N ALA A 246 -2.22 21.58 4.07
CA ALA A 246 -3.65 21.76 4.30
C ALA A 246 -4.44 20.47 4.06
N GLN A 247 -4.08 19.68 3.03
CA GLN A 247 -4.65 18.36 2.76
C GLN A 247 -4.39 17.38 3.91
N GLU A 248 -3.17 17.34 4.44
CA GLU A 248 -2.80 16.47 5.54
C GLU A 248 -3.50 16.85 6.86
N ILE A 249 -3.63 18.15 7.14
CA ILE A 249 -4.46 18.63 8.27
C ILE A 249 -5.93 18.22 8.08
N LEU A 250 -6.44 18.36 6.86
CA LEU A 250 -7.81 17.97 6.52
C LEU A 250 -8.01 16.46 6.73
N LEU A 251 -7.09 15.63 6.23
CA LEU A 251 -7.16 14.18 6.36
C LEU A 251 -7.08 13.74 7.83
N GLY A 252 -6.04 14.15 8.56
CA GLY A 252 -5.80 13.68 9.92
C GLY A 252 -6.77 14.27 10.93
N ILE A 253 -6.81 15.61 11.05
CA ILE A 253 -7.68 16.30 12.02
C ILE A 253 -9.14 16.26 11.57
N GLY A 254 -9.40 16.57 10.30
CA GLY A 254 -10.75 16.56 9.75
C GLY A 254 -11.37 15.17 9.76
N GLY A 255 -10.60 14.18 9.33
CA GLY A 255 -11.04 12.77 9.28
C GLY A 255 -11.42 12.23 10.65
N TRP A 256 -10.61 12.46 11.67
CA TRP A 256 -10.99 12.06 13.04
C TRP A 256 -12.31 12.70 13.49
N ARG A 257 -12.49 14.00 13.22
CA ARG A 257 -13.74 14.71 13.58
C ARG A 257 -14.95 14.17 12.84
N VAL A 258 -14.79 13.73 11.59
CA VAL A 258 -15.86 13.04 10.85
C VAL A 258 -16.26 11.76 11.56
N LEU A 259 -15.31 10.90 11.92
CA LEU A 259 -15.59 9.66 12.64
C LEU A 259 -16.35 9.93 13.96
N ARG A 260 -15.88 10.92 14.72
CA ARG A 260 -16.54 11.32 15.99
C ARG A 260 -17.96 11.84 15.78
N ALA A 261 -18.19 12.63 14.73
CA ALA A 261 -19.54 13.14 14.41
C ALA A 261 -20.50 12.02 13.96
N LEU A 262 -19.98 10.91 13.44
CA LEU A 262 -20.72 9.70 13.08
C LEU A 262 -20.87 8.71 14.25
N GLY A 263 -20.32 9.03 15.44
CA GLY A 263 -20.33 8.12 16.59
C GLY A 263 -19.32 6.97 16.49
N ILE A 264 -18.44 6.97 15.50
CA ILE A 264 -17.44 5.93 15.28
C ILE A 264 -16.25 6.19 16.21
N LYS A 265 -15.89 5.19 17.01
CA LYS A 265 -14.79 5.22 18.00
C LYS A 265 -13.85 4.04 17.76
N PRO A 266 -12.91 4.12 16.82
CA PRO A 266 -12.07 3.00 16.49
C PRO A 266 -11.05 2.72 17.62
N GLU A 267 -10.86 1.45 17.94
CA GLU A 267 -9.78 1.00 18.81
C GLU A 267 -8.43 1.16 18.08
N VAL A 268 -8.41 0.87 16.77
CA VAL A 268 -7.21 0.94 15.96
C VAL A 268 -7.34 2.00 14.87
N CYS A 269 -6.31 2.82 14.73
CA CYS A 269 -6.13 3.73 13.60
C CYS A 269 -4.90 3.31 12.80
N HIS A 270 -5.09 3.01 11.52
CA HIS A 270 -4.03 2.68 10.59
C HIS A 270 -3.68 3.92 9.76
N LEU A 271 -2.47 4.42 9.93
CA LEU A 271 -1.89 5.54 9.19
C LEU A 271 -1.15 4.98 7.97
N ASN A 272 -1.75 5.08 6.80
CA ASN A 272 -1.14 4.65 5.54
C ASN A 272 -0.28 5.78 4.99
N GLU A 273 0.99 5.80 5.34
CA GLU A 273 2.01 6.82 5.10
C GLU A 273 1.91 8.06 6.03
N GLY A 274 2.98 8.86 6.05
CA GLY A 274 3.14 10.03 6.92
C GLY A 274 2.07 11.11 6.76
N HIS A 275 1.47 11.23 5.58
CA HIS A 275 0.44 12.24 5.32
C HIS A 275 -0.84 12.11 6.18
N ALA A 276 -1.04 10.98 6.85
CA ALA A 276 -2.13 10.79 7.82
C ALA A 276 -1.76 11.18 9.26
N ALA A 277 -0.51 11.56 9.53
CA ALA A 277 0.03 11.65 10.90
C ALA A 277 -0.66 12.67 11.82
N PHE A 278 -1.26 13.74 11.30
CA PHE A 278 -2.00 14.68 12.16
C PHE A 278 -3.21 14.07 12.89
N LEU A 279 -3.62 12.87 12.49
CA LEU A 279 -4.61 12.07 13.21
C LEU A 279 -4.19 11.86 14.67
N VAL A 280 -2.92 11.59 14.95
CA VAL A 280 -2.44 11.27 16.31
C VAL A 280 -2.68 12.44 17.29
N LEU A 281 -2.53 13.68 16.79
CA LEU A 281 -2.77 14.87 17.60
C LEU A 281 -4.27 15.07 17.93
N GLU A 282 -5.14 14.88 16.92
CA GLU A 282 -6.58 15.11 17.13
C GLU A 282 -7.21 13.98 17.96
N ARG A 283 -6.73 12.74 17.82
CA ARG A 283 -7.15 11.61 18.66
C ARG A 283 -6.80 11.86 20.13
N ALA A 284 -5.57 12.33 20.40
CA ALA A 284 -5.15 12.71 21.75
C ALA A 284 -5.97 13.89 22.29
N ARG A 285 -6.18 14.96 21.48
CA ARG A 285 -6.99 16.11 21.87
C ARG A 285 -8.42 15.75 22.20
N ASP A 286 -9.02 14.83 21.46
CA ASP A 286 -10.37 14.38 21.71
C ASP A 286 -10.48 13.65 23.05
N LEU A 287 -9.48 12.81 23.40
CA LEU A 287 -9.39 12.16 24.69
C LEU A 287 -9.18 13.18 25.83
N MET A 288 -8.31 14.20 25.65
CA MET A 288 -8.15 15.32 26.60
C MET A 288 -9.49 15.99 26.90
N LYS A 289 -10.26 16.29 25.85
CA LYS A 289 -11.57 16.95 25.97
C LYS A 289 -12.59 16.09 26.73
N GLU A 290 -12.59 14.78 26.49
CA GLU A 290 -13.51 13.86 27.17
C GLU A 290 -13.15 13.64 28.64
N THR A 291 -11.88 13.70 29.00
CA THR A 291 -11.36 13.21 30.29
C THR A 291 -10.69 14.25 31.17
N GLY A 292 -10.28 15.40 30.60
CA GLY A 292 -9.49 16.42 31.30
C GLY A 292 -8.01 16.06 31.52
N LEU A 293 -7.51 15.02 30.85
CA LEU A 293 -6.10 14.66 30.88
C LEU A 293 -5.22 15.69 30.16
N ASP A 294 -3.96 15.77 30.54
CA ASP A 294 -2.94 16.53 29.81
C ASP A 294 -2.58 15.84 28.48
N PHE A 295 -1.92 16.57 27.57
CA PHE A 295 -1.60 16.09 26.24
C PHE A 295 -0.67 14.86 26.25
N LYS A 296 0.40 14.87 27.10
CA LYS A 296 1.35 13.76 27.19
C LYS A 296 0.66 12.47 27.59
N THR A 297 -0.21 12.54 28.59
CA THR A 297 -0.99 11.39 29.06
C THR A 297 -2.00 10.91 27.99
N ALA A 298 -2.71 11.81 27.35
CA ALA A 298 -3.65 11.47 26.31
C ALA A 298 -2.96 10.85 25.08
N LEU A 299 -1.82 11.40 24.66
CA LEU A 299 -1.03 10.85 23.55
C LEU A 299 -0.49 9.45 23.91
N THR A 300 0.05 9.25 25.11
CA THR A 300 0.53 7.94 25.58
C THR A 300 -0.56 6.88 25.57
N ILE A 301 -1.79 7.24 25.93
CA ILE A 301 -2.93 6.31 25.88
C ILE A 301 -3.32 6.02 24.44
N THR A 302 -3.51 7.05 23.60
CA THR A 302 -4.08 6.90 22.26
C THR A 302 -3.11 6.27 21.27
N ARG A 303 -1.78 6.47 21.42
CA ARG A 303 -0.77 5.88 20.54
C ARG A 303 -0.81 4.35 20.57
N ALA A 304 -1.24 3.75 21.69
CA ALA A 304 -1.36 2.29 21.82
C ALA A 304 -2.25 1.63 20.74
N GLY A 305 -3.20 2.39 20.21
CA GLY A 305 -4.08 1.93 19.14
C GLY A 305 -3.71 2.48 17.75
N ASN A 306 -2.50 3.02 17.54
CA ASN A 306 -2.09 3.55 16.24
C ASN A 306 -1.02 2.65 15.60
N LEU A 307 -1.23 2.34 14.32
CA LEU A 307 -0.28 1.68 13.43
C LEU A 307 0.18 2.66 12.36
N PHE A 308 1.47 2.77 12.14
CA PHE A 308 2.05 3.51 11.02
C PHE A 308 2.68 2.56 10.01
N THR A 309 2.22 2.61 8.76
CA THR A 309 2.84 1.89 7.63
C THR A 309 3.53 2.90 6.71
N THR A 310 4.85 2.76 6.55
CA THR A 310 5.62 3.56 5.59
C THR A 310 5.73 2.84 4.24
N HIS A 311 5.65 3.62 3.16
CA HIS A 311 5.81 3.16 1.78
C HIS A 311 7.00 3.80 1.08
N THR A 312 7.74 4.63 1.80
CA THR A 312 8.80 5.48 1.25
C THR A 312 10.17 4.85 1.54
N PRO A 313 10.92 4.39 0.50
CA PRO A 313 12.21 3.72 0.69
C PRO A 313 13.41 4.68 0.73
N VAL A 314 13.17 5.99 0.62
CA VAL A 314 14.21 7.03 0.59
C VAL A 314 13.81 8.22 1.47
N GLU A 315 14.74 8.72 2.26
CA GLU A 315 14.49 9.79 3.23
C GLU A 315 13.95 11.09 2.59
N ALA A 316 14.43 11.42 1.41
CA ALA A 316 13.99 12.61 0.67
C ALA A 316 12.52 12.56 0.19
N GLY A 317 11.90 11.40 0.23
CA GLY A 317 10.50 11.20 -0.19
C GLY A 317 9.46 11.48 0.89
N PHE A 318 9.86 11.73 2.15
CA PHE A 318 8.93 12.07 3.21
C PHE A 318 8.47 13.52 3.12
N ASP A 319 7.19 13.78 3.44
CA ASP A 319 6.67 15.12 3.54
C ASP A 319 7.32 15.87 4.70
N ARG A 320 7.91 17.03 4.39
CA ARG A 320 8.62 17.89 5.35
C ARG A 320 8.15 19.34 5.19
N PHE A 321 7.89 19.98 6.30
CA PHE A 321 7.41 21.36 6.36
C PHE A 321 8.32 22.23 7.21
N SER A 322 8.46 23.49 6.81
CA SER A 322 9.23 24.43 7.63
C SER A 322 8.54 24.71 8.98
N PRO A 323 9.31 24.99 10.06
CA PRO A 323 8.75 25.37 11.35
C PRO A 323 7.81 26.57 11.29
N GLU A 324 8.12 27.54 10.41
CA GLU A 324 7.31 28.75 10.21
C GLU A 324 5.94 28.37 9.60
N LEU A 325 5.90 27.44 8.64
CA LEU A 325 4.66 27.02 8.03
C LEU A 325 3.79 26.23 9.01
N ILE A 326 4.39 25.32 9.80
CA ILE A 326 3.70 24.62 10.88
C ILE A 326 3.20 25.62 11.93
N GLY A 327 4.01 26.58 12.36
CA GLY A 327 3.61 27.62 13.32
C GLY A 327 2.44 28.48 12.82
N LYS A 328 2.47 28.87 11.54
CA LYS A 328 1.40 29.62 10.88
C LYS A 328 0.07 28.83 10.86
N ARG A 329 0.11 27.54 10.59
CA ARG A 329 -1.09 26.70 10.40
C ARG A 329 -1.59 26.08 11.71
N LEU A 330 -0.69 25.65 12.59
CA LEU A 330 -1.02 24.88 13.79
C LEU A 330 -0.71 25.57 15.14
N GLY A 331 -0.18 26.81 15.15
CA GLY A 331 0.11 27.53 16.40
C GLY A 331 -1.11 27.68 17.32
N ASN A 332 -2.27 28.10 16.78
CA ASN A 332 -3.53 28.13 17.56
C ASN A 332 -4.06 26.72 17.92
N TYR A 333 -3.64 25.71 17.20
CA TYR A 333 -4.01 24.33 17.49
C TYR A 333 -3.17 23.76 18.63
N ALA A 334 -1.87 24.07 18.71
CA ALA A 334 -1.01 23.72 19.83
C ALA A 334 -1.56 24.25 21.16
N GLN A 335 -2.08 25.49 21.17
CA GLN A 335 -2.75 26.05 22.36
C GLN A 335 -3.96 25.24 22.82
N LYS A 336 -4.68 24.56 21.89
CA LYS A 336 -5.81 23.67 22.24
C LYS A 336 -5.37 22.31 22.78
N LEU A 337 -4.10 21.97 22.58
CA LEU A 337 -3.45 20.81 23.18
C LEU A 337 -2.80 21.17 24.54
N ASP A 338 -2.92 22.42 24.97
CA ASP A 338 -2.25 22.96 26.16
C ASP A 338 -0.71 22.77 26.14
N ILE A 339 -0.11 22.92 24.94
CA ILE A 339 1.34 22.84 24.71
C ILE A 339 1.82 24.07 23.93
N ASP A 340 3.09 24.39 24.04
CA ASP A 340 3.71 25.38 23.17
C ASP A 340 4.01 24.80 21.77
N ILE A 341 4.29 25.69 20.83
CA ILE A 341 4.56 25.29 19.45
C ILE A 341 5.85 24.49 19.31
N GLU A 342 6.84 24.71 20.17
CA GLU A 342 8.12 24.02 20.13
C GLU A 342 7.93 22.54 20.55
N THR A 343 7.13 22.28 21.58
CA THR A 343 6.72 20.93 21.97
C THR A 343 6.04 20.18 20.82
N LEU A 344 5.16 20.87 20.07
CA LEU A 344 4.54 20.26 18.88
C LEU A 344 5.58 19.98 17.78
N LEU A 345 6.48 20.93 17.51
CA LEU A 345 7.53 20.78 16.49
C LEU A 345 8.49 19.63 16.79
N ASN A 346 8.80 19.39 18.08
CA ASN A 346 9.68 18.30 18.49
C ASN A 346 9.12 16.91 18.19
N LEU A 347 7.80 16.76 18.04
CA LEU A 347 7.20 15.50 17.60
C LEU A 347 7.53 15.14 16.15
N GLY A 348 7.87 16.11 15.32
CA GLY A 348 8.25 15.90 13.90
C GLY A 348 9.74 16.10 13.64
N ARG A 349 10.59 16.21 14.67
CA ARG A 349 12.03 16.45 14.52
C ARG A 349 12.87 15.28 14.98
N ASN A 350 14.10 15.23 14.44
CA ASN A 350 15.13 14.34 14.96
C ASN A 350 15.57 14.82 16.34
N PRO A 351 15.65 13.95 17.36
CA PRO A 351 16.14 14.30 18.68
C PRO A 351 17.63 14.70 18.71
N ASP A 352 18.41 14.34 17.69
CA ASP A 352 19.82 14.79 17.59
C ASP A 352 19.88 16.27 17.18
N LEU A 353 20.07 17.14 18.18
CA LEU A 353 20.17 18.60 18.01
C LEU A 353 21.34 19.09 17.13
N LYS A 354 22.24 18.20 16.72
CA LYS A 354 23.37 18.53 15.83
C LYS A 354 22.98 18.58 14.36
N THR A 355 21.79 18.08 13.98
CA THR A 355 21.30 18.17 12.62
C THR A 355 20.90 19.60 12.27
N TYR A 356 21.39 20.10 11.12
CA TYR A 356 21.02 21.42 10.57
C TYR A 356 19.57 21.46 10.10
N ASP A 357 18.94 20.31 9.83
CA ASP A 357 17.57 20.22 9.37
C ASP A 357 16.58 20.33 10.54
N LYS A 358 15.92 21.49 10.63
CA LYS A 358 14.86 21.77 11.61
C LYS A 358 13.46 21.52 11.07
N SER A 359 13.33 20.95 9.88
CA SER A 359 12.04 20.70 9.25
C SER A 359 11.19 19.74 10.09
N PHE A 360 9.89 19.92 10.00
CA PHE A 360 8.91 19.03 10.60
C PHE A 360 8.62 17.87 9.63
N ASN A 361 9.05 16.67 9.98
CA ASN A 361 8.87 15.46 9.18
C ASN A 361 7.61 14.71 9.63
N MET A 362 6.68 14.48 8.70
CA MET A 362 5.40 13.83 8.98
C MET A 362 5.55 12.36 9.41
N ALA A 363 6.55 11.64 8.87
CA ALA A 363 6.84 10.26 9.29
C ALA A 363 7.33 10.20 10.74
N TYR A 364 8.10 11.19 11.20
CA TYR A 364 8.53 11.26 12.60
C TYR A 364 7.35 11.48 13.55
N LEU A 365 6.43 12.38 13.18
CA LEU A 365 5.17 12.54 13.93
C LEU A 365 4.37 11.21 13.98
N ALA A 366 4.27 10.50 12.86
CA ALA A 366 3.57 9.22 12.80
C ALA A 366 4.21 8.18 13.74
N ILE A 367 5.55 8.07 13.75
CA ILE A 367 6.30 7.16 14.63
C ILE A 367 6.09 7.53 16.09
N HIS A 368 6.24 8.81 16.46
CA HIS A 368 6.03 9.26 17.85
C HIS A 368 4.58 9.04 18.31
N GLY A 369 3.63 9.03 17.40
CA GLY A 369 2.21 8.83 17.68
C GLY A 369 1.70 7.40 17.55
N SER A 370 2.55 6.42 17.24
CA SER A 370 2.15 5.03 17.02
C SER A 370 2.85 4.05 17.95
N ALA A 371 2.21 2.94 18.27
CA ALA A 371 2.76 1.85 19.06
C ALA A 371 3.32 0.71 18.20
N ALA A 372 3.05 0.72 16.89
CA ALA A 372 3.63 -0.19 15.93
C ALA A 372 3.94 0.54 14.60
N VAL A 373 5.01 0.10 13.94
CA VAL A 373 5.49 0.64 12.67
C VAL A 373 5.89 -0.51 11.76
N ASN A 374 5.52 -0.45 10.47
CA ASN A 374 5.96 -1.46 9.52
C ASN A 374 6.28 -0.89 8.13
N GLY A 375 7.19 -1.58 7.44
CA GLY A 375 7.43 -1.46 6.01
C GLY A 375 6.56 -2.44 5.21
N VAL A 376 6.65 -2.40 3.88
CA VAL A 376 5.73 -3.08 2.95
C VAL A 376 6.38 -4.22 2.14
N SER A 377 7.61 -4.58 2.47
CA SER A 377 8.32 -5.79 2.08
C SER A 377 9.43 -6.06 3.11
N ARG A 378 10.01 -7.25 3.11
CA ARG A 378 11.12 -7.58 4.02
C ARG A 378 12.29 -6.62 3.83
N LEU A 379 12.75 -6.42 2.58
CA LEU A 379 13.84 -5.50 2.27
C LEU A 379 13.49 -4.06 2.66
N HIS A 380 12.26 -3.62 2.41
CA HIS A 380 11.82 -2.29 2.80
C HIS A 380 11.78 -2.10 4.33
N GLY A 381 11.44 -3.12 5.09
CA GLY A 381 11.56 -3.12 6.55
C GLY A 381 13.01 -2.88 7.00
N GLU A 382 13.98 -3.56 6.37
CA GLU A 382 15.42 -3.37 6.64
C GLU A 382 15.91 -1.96 6.27
N VAL A 383 15.49 -1.45 5.10
CA VAL A 383 15.80 -0.07 4.65
C VAL A 383 15.18 0.95 5.61
N SER A 384 13.93 0.75 6.01
CA SER A 384 13.23 1.65 6.94
C SER A 384 13.89 1.68 8.31
N ARG A 385 14.37 0.55 8.83
CA ARG A 385 15.15 0.52 10.08
C ARG A 385 16.38 1.43 9.99
N ARG A 386 17.11 1.41 8.88
CA ARG A 386 18.27 2.30 8.65
C ARG A 386 17.85 3.78 8.57
N ILE A 387 16.76 4.09 7.85
CA ILE A 387 16.26 5.47 7.69
C ILE A 387 15.83 6.06 9.03
N PHE A 388 15.16 5.28 9.86
CA PHE A 388 14.60 5.76 11.13
C PHE A 388 15.48 5.48 12.36
N SER A 389 16.63 4.82 12.22
CA SER A 389 17.59 4.60 13.32
C SER A 389 17.99 5.88 14.06
N PRO A 390 18.09 7.08 13.42
CA PRO A 390 18.37 8.33 14.16
C PRO A 390 17.34 8.71 15.24
N LEU A 391 16.12 8.18 15.18
CA LEU A 391 15.12 8.35 16.24
C LEU A 391 15.39 7.48 17.47
N PHE A 392 16.28 6.49 17.37
CA PHE A 392 16.60 5.51 18.39
C PHE A 392 18.12 5.50 18.66
N PRO A 393 18.68 6.61 19.19
CA PRO A 393 20.12 6.74 19.38
C PRO A 393 20.65 5.63 20.30
N ASN A 394 21.80 5.07 19.94
CA ASN A 394 22.48 3.98 20.63
C ASN A 394 21.80 2.59 20.56
N TRP A 395 20.65 2.46 19.90
CA TRP A 395 20.08 1.16 19.58
C TRP A 395 20.71 0.60 18.31
N PRO A 396 20.95 -0.72 18.22
CA PRO A 396 21.36 -1.36 16.98
C PRO A 396 20.31 -1.14 15.89
N THR A 397 20.75 -0.96 14.65
CA THR A 397 19.85 -0.71 13.51
C THR A 397 18.85 -1.85 13.33
N GLU A 398 19.26 -3.08 13.57
CA GLU A 398 18.44 -4.28 13.47
C GLU A 398 17.27 -4.28 14.48
N GLU A 399 17.43 -3.58 15.60
CA GLU A 399 16.42 -3.47 16.65
C GLU A 399 15.58 -2.19 16.56
N THR A 400 15.82 -1.32 15.55
CA THR A 400 14.89 -0.24 15.24
C THR A 400 13.49 -0.82 15.05
N PRO A 401 12.46 -0.35 15.77
CA PRO A 401 11.18 -1.03 15.94
C PRO A 401 10.27 -0.92 14.70
N ILE A 402 10.78 -1.39 13.57
CA ILE A 402 10.06 -1.42 12.30
C ILE A 402 10.01 -2.85 11.80
N ASP A 403 8.83 -3.42 11.82
CA ASP A 403 8.54 -4.74 11.25
C ASP A 403 8.19 -4.61 9.76
N HIS A 404 7.74 -5.68 9.14
CA HIS A 404 7.21 -5.63 7.78
C HIS A 404 5.99 -6.55 7.63
N ILE A 405 5.12 -6.14 6.72
CA ILE A 405 4.14 -7.02 6.07
C ILE A 405 4.28 -6.79 4.59
N THR A 406 4.66 -7.84 3.86
CA THR A 406 4.78 -7.74 2.42
C THR A 406 3.43 -7.51 1.79
N ASN A 407 3.32 -6.50 0.94
CA ASN A 407 2.09 -6.16 0.25
C ASN A 407 1.53 -7.36 -0.52
N GLY A 408 0.26 -7.30 -0.81
CA GLY A 408 -0.44 -8.19 -1.71
C GLY A 408 -1.40 -7.41 -2.60
N VAL A 409 -1.88 -8.04 -3.66
CA VAL A 409 -2.87 -7.47 -4.58
C VAL A 409 -4.22 -8.15 -4.39
N TYR A 410 -5.30 -7.42 -4.60
CA TYR A 410 -6.64 -8.00 -4.56
C TYR A 410 -6.90 -8.76 -5.88
N VAL A 411 -6.62 -10.06 -5.83
CA VAL A 411 -6.57 -10.93 -7.02
C VAL A 411 -7.83 -10.84 -7.89
N PRO A 412 -9.07 -10.84 -7.33
CA PRO A 412 -10.30 -10.78 -8.15
C PRO A 412 -10.53 -9.47 -8.94
N ALA A 413 -9.66 -8.48 -8.81
CA ALA A 413 -9.71 -7.27 -9.63
C ALA A 413 -8.73 -7.32 -10.81
N TRP A 414 -7.92 -8.38 -10.92
CA TRP A 414 -6.86 -8.48 -11.92
C TRP A 414 -6.91 -9.78 -12.74
N ASP A 415 -7.69 -10.79 -12.30
CA ASP A 415 -7.87 -12.03 -13.06
C ASP A 415 -8.71 -11.81 -14.32
N SER A 416 -8.31 -12.46 -15.41
CA SER A 416 -9.12 -12.53 -16.61
C SER A 416 -10.28 -13.52 -16.42
N GLN A 417 -11.27 -13.47 -17.29
CA GLN A 417 -12.37 -14.43 -17.28
C GLN A 417 -11.85 -15.87 -17.33
N GLU A 418 -10.89 -16.15 -18.19
CA GLU A 418 -10.29 -17.48 -18.36
C GLU A 418 -9.49 -17.89 -17.10
N ALA A 419 -8.82 -16.94 -16.43
CA ALA A 419 -8.14 -17.19 -15.19
C ALA A 419 -9.13 -17.46 -14.05
N ASP A 420 -10.19 -16.64 -13.92
CA ASP A 420 -11.25 -16.89 -12.93
C ASP A 420 -11.91 -18.25 -13.11
N GLU A 421 -12.21 -18.66 -14.34
CA GLU A 421 -12.75 -19.99 -14.64
C GLU A 421 -11.78 -21.11 -14.23
N LEU A 422 -10.49 -20.99 -14.60
CA LEU A 422 -9.45 -21.94 -14.21
C LEU A 422 -9.34 -22.09 -12.69
N TRP A 423 -9.19 -20.98 -11.98
CA TRP A 423 -9.06 -20.97 -10.54
C TRP A 423 -10.33 -21.42 -9.82
N THR A 424 -11.51 -21.12 -10.38
CA THR A 424 -12.80 -21.57 -9.83
C THR A 424 -12.95 -23.08 -9.92
N ASP A 425 -12.58 -23.67 -11.04
CA ASP A 425 -12.62 -25.12 -11.25
C ASP A 425 -11.68 -25.88 -10.30
N LEU A 426 -10.53 -25.27 -9.97
CA LEU A 426 -9.54 -25.90 -9.07
C LEU A 426 -9.89 -25.75 -7.59
N CYS A 427 -10.33 -24.57 -7.18
CA CYS A 427 -10.35 -24.16 -5.78
C CYS A 427 -11.69 -23.56 -5.32
N GLY A 428 -12.68 -23.46 -6.23
CA GLY A 428 -13.97 -22.83 -5.96
C GLY A 428 -13.92 -21.30 -5.95
N LYS A 429 -15.08 -20.67 -5.84
CA LYS A 429 -15.23 -19.19 -5.89
C LYS A 429 -14.69 -18.48 -4.65
N ASN A 430 -14.68 -19.13 -3.48
CA ASN A 430 -14.21 -18.56 -2.21
C ASN A 430 -12.71 -18.77 -1.97
N ARG A 431 -11.95 -19.13 -3.00
CA ARG A 431 -10.54 -19.53 -2.93
C ARG A 431 -9.63 -18.51 -2.23
N TRP A 432 -9.84 -17.23 -2.42
CA TRP A 432 -8.99 -16.18 -1.82
C TRP A 432 -9.35 -15.88 -0.36
N VAL A 433 -10.48 -16.38 0.14
CA VAL A 433 -10.94 -16.20 1.52
C VAL A 433 -10.55 -17.36 2.43
N CYS A 434 -10.22 -18.54 1.86
CA CYS A 434 -9.81 -19.74 2.60
C CYS A 434 -8.30 -19.81 2.83
N GLU A 435 -7.84 -20.74 3.65
CA GLU A 435 -6.42 -21.08 3.76
C GLU A 435 -5.98 -21.95 2.57
N TYR A 436 -4.76 -21.71 2.06
CA TYR A 436 -4.29 -22.21 0.76
C TYR A 436 -3.49 -23.53 0.82
N GLY A 437 -3.62 -24.36 1.86
CA GLY A 437 -2.73 -25.49 2.16
C GLY A 437 -2.35 -26.40 1.01
N ASP A 438 -3.31 -26.80 0.14
CA ASP A 438 -3.10 -27.81 -0.92
C ASP A 438 -3.05 -27.21 -2.35
N LEU A 439 -2.97 -25.89 -2.48
CA LEU A 439 -3.10 -25.21 -3.77
C LEU A 439 -2.01 -25.62 -4.77
N PRO A 440 -0.72 -25.70 -4.43
CA PRO A 440 0.31 -26.16 -5.35
C PRO A 440 0.05 -27.56 -5.91
N GLU A 441 -0.42 -28.49 -5.08
CA GLU A 441 -0.76 -29.86 -5.50
C GLU A 441 -1.98 -29.90 -6.43
N GLN A 442 -2.98 -29.09 -6.16
CA GLN A 442 -4.15 -28.95 -7.03
C GLN A 442 -3.74 -28.38 -8.40
N PHE A 443 -2.84 -27.42 -8.43
CA PHE A 443 -2.35 -26.81 -9.68
C PHE A 443 -1.55 -27.77 -10.56
N GLN A 444 -0.90 -28.78 -9.99
CA GLN A 444 -0.23 -29.82 -10.76
C GLN A 444 -1.19 -30.65 -11.64
N ARG A 445 -2.48 -30.63 -11.35
CA ARG A 445 -3.51 -31.34 -12.13
C ARG A 445 -3.94 -30.60 -13.39
N VAL A 446 -3.59 -29.34 -13.54
CA VAL A 446 -3.92 -28.54 -14.73
C VAL A 446 -3.06 -29.02 -15.89
N THR A 447 -3.68 -29.28 -17.05
CA THR A 447 -2.94 -29.69 -18.25
C THR A 447 -2.20 -28.49 -18.87
N ASP A 448 -1.09 -28.78 -19.52
CA ASP A 448 -0.29 -27.73 -20.20
C ASP A 448 -1.07 -27.07 -21.33
N GLU A 449 -1.94 -27.81 -22.02
CA GLU A 449 -2.84 -27.28 -23.05
C GLU A 449 -3.79 -26.24 -22.47
N ARG A 450 -4.35 -26.49 -21.29
CA ARG A 450 -5.26 -25.54 -20.62
C ARG A 450 -4.53 -24.26 -20.24
N LEU A 451 -3.35 -24.38 -19.66
CA LEU A 451 -2.52 -23.23 -19.30
C LEU A 451 -2.10 -22.41 -20.54
N TRP A 452 -1.72 -23.11 -21.64
CA TRP A 452 -1.33 -22.42 -22.86
C TRP A 452 -2.50 -21.72 -23.54
N ASN A 453 -3.68 -22.34 -23.56
CA ASN A 453 -4.90 -21.73 -24.09
C ASN A 453 -5.32 -20.49 -23.32
N LEU A 454 -5.23 -20.51 -21.97
CA LEU A 454 -5.45 -19.33 -21.14
C LEU A 454 -4.54 -18.17 -21.59
N ARG A 455 -3.23 -18.42 -21.76
CA ARG A 455 -2.29 -17.38 -22.21
C ARG A 455 -2.59 -16.90 -23.62
N ALA A 456 -2.94 -17.81 -24.52
CA ALA A 456 -3.25 -17.45 -25.91
C ALA A 456 -4.50 -16.55 -25.99
N GLN A 457 -5.54 -16.85 -25.22
CA GLN A 457 -6.77 -16.04 -25.20
C GLN A 457 -6.51 -14.67 -24.55
N ASN A 458 -5.83 -14.63 -23.41
CA ASN A 458 -5.48 -13.38 -22.73
C ASN A 458 -4.63 -12.45 -23.62
N ARG A 459 -3.65 -13.00 -24.33
CA ARG A 459 -2.82 -12.24 -25.27
C ARG A 459 -3.64 -11.70 -26.43
N LYS A 460 -4.61 -12.49 -26.94
CA LYS A 460 -5.54 -12.05 -27.98
C LYS A 460 -6.38 -10.87 -27.51
N CYS A 461 -6.97 -10.93 -26.31
CA CYS A 461 -7.75 -9.83 -25.74
C CYS A 461 -6.89 -8.56 -25.57
N LEU A 462 -5.63 -8.69 -25.13
CA LEU A 462 -4.71 -7.56 -25.05
C LEU A 462 -4.42 -6.95 -26.43
N VAL A 463 -4.18 -7.78 -27.47
CA VAL A 463 -3.93 -7.27 -28.82
C VAL A 463 -5.15 -6.54 -29.38
N GLU A 464 -6.35 -7.04 -29.14
CA GLU A 464 -7.60 -6.37 -29.52
C GLU A 464 -7.74 -5.02 -28.80
N PHE A 465 -7.54 -4.97 -27.50
CA PHE A 465 -7.54 -3.72 -26.72
C PHE A 465 -6.51 -2.71 -27.23
N VAL A 466 -5.27 -3.13 -27.46
CA VAL A 466 -4.20 -2.26 -27.98
C VAL A 466 -4.57 -1.68 -29.33
N ARG A 467 -5.17 -2.47 -30.20
CA ARG A 467 -5.63 -2.04 -31.52
C ARG A 467 -6.78 -1.03 -31.45
N ASP A 468 -7.70 -1.22 -30.50
CA ASP A 468 -8.81 -0.29 -30.28
C ASP A 468 -8.30 1.06 -29.75
N GLU A 469 -7.36 1.06 -28.79
CA GLU A 469 -6.75 2.28 -28.30
C GLU A 469 -5.96 3.01 -29.41
N TYR A 470 -5.15 2.29 -30.17
CA TYR A 470 -4.42 2.86 -31.30
C TYR A 470 -5.36 3.44 -32.36
N SER A 471 -6.50 2.78 -32.64
CA SER A 471 -7.52 3.29 -33.55
C SER A 471 -8.12 4.61 -33.06
N ARG A 472 -8.35 4.76 -31.73
CA ARG A 472 -8.84 6.00 -31.13
C ARG A 472 -7.82 7.13 -31.25
N GLU A 473 -6.54 6.83 -31.00
CA GLU A 473 -5.46 7.81 -31.19
C GLU A 473 -5.38 8.32 -32.63
N LEU A 474 -5.45 7.42 -33.61
CA LEU A 474 -5.46 7.77 -35.03
C LEU A 474 -6.71 8.58 -35.44
N ASP A 475 -7.87 8.36 -34.80
CA ASP A 475 -9.08 9.15 -35.00
C ASP A 475 -8.90 10.62 -34.55
N VAL A 476 -8.25 10.82 -33.40
CA VAL A 476 -7.98 12.17 -32.86
C VAL A 476 -6.99 12.93 -33.75
N GLN A 477 -5.98 12.25 -34.30
CA GLN A 477 -5.00 12.86 -35.21
C GLN A 477 -5.60 13.32 -36.55
N GLY A 478 -6.68 12.70 -37.01
CA GLY A 478 -7.55 13.21 -38.12
C GLY A 478 -6.95 13.23 -39.52
N ASN A 479 -5.72 12.78 -39.73
CA ASN A 479 -4.95 12.96 -40.96
C ASN A 479 -4.91 11.74 -41.90
N ILE A 480 -5.64 10.64 -41.58
CA ILE A 480 -5.50 9.36 -42.23
C ILE A 480 -6.88 8.89 -42.75
N SER A 481 -6.92 8.30 -43.96
CA SER A 481 -8.15 7.73 -44.52
C SER A 481 -8.61 6.51 -43.68
N LYS A 482 -9.94 6.24 -43.66
CA LYS A 482 -10.49 5.08 -42.94
C LYS A 482 -9.86 3.73 -43.35
N THR A 483 -9.48 3.60 -44.62
CA THR A 483 -8.85 2.38 -45.16
C THR A 483 -7.41 2.24 -44.64
N GLU A 484 -6.60 3.31 -44.71
CA GLU A 484 -5.21 3.31 -44.22
C GLU A 484 -5.18 3.08 -42.72
N ARG A 485 -6.10 3.70 -41.98
CA ARG A 485 -6.22 3.48 -40.51
C ARG A 485 -6.47 2.02 -40.21
N LYS A 486 -7.45 1.40 -40.89
CA LYS A 486 -7.77 -0.01 -40.69
C LYS A 486 -6.57 -0.90 -41.00
N ASP A 487 -5.83 -0.63 -42.04
CA ASP A 487 -4.63 -1.37 -42.39
C ASP A 487 -3.51 -1.22 -41.34
N GLN A 488 -3.29 0.00 -40.83
CA GLN A 488 -2.30 0.22 -39.78
C GLN A 488 -2.66 -0.48 -38.46
N VAL A 489 -3.93 -0.39 -38.06
CA VAL A 489 -4.44 -1.06 -36.86
C VAL A 489 -4.29 -2.57 -36.95
N LEU A 490 -4.62 -3.17 -38.09
CA LEU A 490 -4.53 -4.64 -38.29
C LEU A 490 -3.09 -5.17 -38.31
N ARG A 491 -2.11 -4.34 -38.70
CA ARG A 491 -0.70 -4.72 -38.71
C ARG A 491 -0.05 -4.59 -37.32
N LEU A 492 -0.63 -3.75 -36.43
CA LEU A 492 -0.11 -3.58 -35.08
C LEU A 492 -0.36 -4.87 -34.31
N PHE A 493 0.72 -5.51 -33.90
CA PHE A 493 0.74 -6.71 -33.06
C PHE A 493 0.08 -7.96 -33.67
N ASP A 494 0.52 -9.12 -33.21
CA ASP A 494 -0.01 -10.45 -33.56
C ASP A 494 -0.28 -11.24 -32.27
N PRO A 495 -1.48 -11.81 -32.06
CA PRO A 495 -1.79 -12.58 -30.85
C PRO A 495 -0.95 -13.85 -30.65
N ASN A 496 -0.20 -14.28 -31.65
CA ASN A 496 0.70 -15.44 -31.56
C ASN A 496 2.15 -15.06 -31.20
N VAL A 497 2.47 -13.78 -31.16
CA VAL A 497 3.80 -13.26 -30.87
C VAL A 497 3.95 -12.99 -29.35
N MET A 498 5.13 -13.32 -28.81
CA MET A 498 5.47 -13.03 -27.42
C MET A 498 5.30 -11.54 -27.12
N THR A 499 4.56 -11.23 -26.07
CA THR A 499 4.29 -9.85 -25.65
C THR A 499 5.02 -9.52 -24.35
N ILE A 500 5.90 -8.51 -24.40
CA ILE A 500 6.57 -7.94 -23.22
C ILE A 500 5.80 -6.70 -22.80
N GLY A 501 5.57 -6.54 -21.48
CA GLY A 501 4.94 -5.37 -20.89
C GLY A 501 5.89 -4.62 -19.95
N PHE A 502 5.89 -3.30 -20.07
CA PHE A 502 6.52 -2.38 -19.13
C PHE A 502 5.55 -1.23 -18.84
N ALA A 503 4.95 -1.22 -17.65
CA ALA A 503 4.00 -0.16 -17.29
C ALA A 503 4.14 0.26 -15.84
N ARG A 504 4.53 1.52 -15.61
CA ARG A 504 4.75 2.11 -14.30
C ARG A 504 4.97 3.62 -14.37
N ARG A 505 4.98 4.30 -13.22
CA ARG A 505 5.35 5.71 -13.16
C ARG A 505 6.77 5.90 -13.72
N PHE A 506 6.94 6.85 -14.65
CA PHE A 506 8.23 7.24 -15.20
C PHE A 506 8.94 8.15 -14.20
N ALA A 507 9.94 7.60 -13.52
CA ALA A 507 10.86 8.29 -12.64
C ALA A 507 12.25 7.68 -12.82
N THR A 508 13.31 8.47 -12.64
CA THR A 508 14.68 8.07 -12.94
C THR A 508 15.12 6.78 -12.23
N TYR A 509 14.77 6.61 -10.95
CA TYR A 509 15.13 5.42 -10.18
C TYR A 509 14.43 4.13 -10.66
N LYS A 510 13.32 4.25 -11.37
CA LYS A 510 12.62 3.11 -11.97
C LYS A 510 13.24 2.63 -13.27
N ARG A 511 14.18 3.39 -13.81
CA ARG A 511 14.97 3.12 -15.01
C ARG A 511 14.13 2.60 -16.19
N PRO A 512 13.05 3.29 -16.59
CA PRO A 512 12.17 2.82 -17.65
C PRO A 512 12.89 2.68 -19.01
N ASN A 513 14.03 3.37 -19.17
CA ASN A 513 14.81 3.35 -20.39
C ASN A 513 16.00 2.37 -20.35
N LEU A 514 16.07 1.45 -19.39
CA LEU A 514 17.13 0.44 -19.35
C LEU A 514 17.13 -0.42 -20.63
N LEU A 515 15.95 -0.75 -21.18
CA LEU A 515 15.78 -1.41 -22.49
C LEU A 515 16.19 -0.53 -23.69
N LEU A 516 16.36 0.77 -23.51
CA LEU A 516 16.82 1.70 -24.56
C LEU A 516 18.30 2.04 -24.43
N THR A 517 19.06 1.37 -23.57
CA THR A 517 20.52 1.56 -23.47
C THR A 517 21.22 1.22 -24.79
N ASP A 518 20.73 0.20 -25.51
CA ASP A 518 21.10 -0.14 -26.88
C ASP A 518 19.84 -0.28 -27.75
N PRO A 519 19.36 0.81 -28.39
CA PRO A 519 18.12 0.79 -29.15
C PRO A 519 18.18 -0.11 -30.39
N ASP A 520 19.34 -0.30 -31.00
CA ASP A 520 19.47 -1.13 -32.20
C ASP A 520 19.46 -2.60 -31.85
N ARG A 521 20.02 -2.98 -30.70
CA ARG A 521 19.91 -4.34 -30.17
C ARG A 521 18.47 -4.69 -29.77
N LEU A 522 17.77 -3.75 -29.12
CA LEU A 522 16.34 -3.92 -28.84
C LEU A 522 15.54 -4.10 -30.14
N ALA A 523 15.82 -3.27 -31.17
CA ALA A 523 15.18 -3.39 -32.47
C ALA A 523 15.42 -4.78 -33.09
N ALA A 524 16.64 -5.31 -33.02
CA ALA A 524 16.96 -6.66 -33.52
C ALA A 524 16.21 -7.76 -32.78
N ILE A 525 15.97 -7.63 -31.46
CA ILE A 525 15.17 -8.57 -30.68
C ILE A 525 13.70 -8.53 -31.15
N LEU A 526 13.11 -7.32 -31.26
CA LEU A 526 11.71 -7.14 -31.62
C LEU A 526 11.39 -7.61 -33.05
N THR A 527 12.33 -7.39 -33.98
CA THR A 527 12.14 -7.69 -35.42
C THR A 527 12.71 -9.04 -35.86
N ASN A 528 13.14 -9.89 -34.93
CA ASN A 528 13.68 -11.20 -35.27
C ASN A 528 12.64 -12.03 -36.04
N PRO A 529 12.92 -12.48 -37.29
CA PRO A 529 11.91 -13.14 -38.12
C PRO A 529 11.51 -14.53 -37.62
N SER A 530 12.40 -15.21 -36.89
CA SER A 530 12.15 -16.56 -36.37
C SER A 530 11.51 -16.56 -34.98
N ARG A 531 11.75 -15.52 -34.22
CA ARG A 531 11.30 -15.36 -32.82
C ARG A 531 10.91 -13.91 -32.56
N PRO A 532 9.88 -13.39 -33.27
CA PRO A 532 9.46 -12.00 -33.12
C PRO A 532 8.97 -11.71 -31.71
N VAL A 533 9.19 -10.47 -31.27
CA VAL A 533 8.72 -9.98 -29.95
C VAL A 533 7.94 -8.69 -30.15
N GLN A 534 6.92 -8.46 -29.38
CA GLN A 534 6.21 -7.18 -29.34
C GLN A 534 6.22 -6.59 -27.94
N LEU A 535 6.21 -5.26 -27.85
CA LEU A 535 6.43 -4.53 -26.63
C LEU A 535 5.32 -3.49 -26.38
N VAL A 536 4.67 -3.58 -25.23
CA VAL A 536 3.73 -2.56 -24.77
C VAL A 536 4.36 -1.78 -23.62
N ILE A 537 4.40 -0.46 -23.78
CA ILE A 537 4.87 0.47 -22.76
C ILE A 537 3.72 1.36 -22.34
N SER A 538 3.60 1.67 -21.06
CA SER A 538 2.65 2.67 -20.56
C SER A 538 3.18 3.32 -19.27
N GLY A 539 2.70 4.52 -18.95
CA GLY A 539 3.03 5.18 -17.70
C GLY A 539 3.09 6.69 -17.78
N LYS A 540 3.02 7.31 -16.61
CA LYS A 540 2.98 8.77 -16.45
C LYS A 540 4.22 9.23 -15.68
N ALA A 541 4.78 10.39 -16.06
CA ALA A 541 5.71 11.15 -15.23
C ALA A 541 4.93 12.22 -14.45
N HIS A 542 5.30 12.49 -13.21
CA HIS A 542 4.68 13.61 -12.49
C HIS A 542 4.87 14.91 -13.29
N PRO A 543 3.88 15.81 -13.36
CA PRO A 543 3.98 17.05 -14.17
C PRO A 543 5.19 17.92 -13.82
N ALA A 544 5.69 17.86 -12.58
CA ALA A 544 6.91 18.55 -12.16
C ALA A 544 8.20 17.73 -12.37
N ASP A 545 8.12 16.44 -12.78
CA ASP A 545 9.29 15.56 -13.00
C ASP A 545 9.75 15.64 -14.47
N LEU A 546 10.46 16.71 -14.81
CA LEU A 546 11.01 16.91 -16.16
C LEU A 546 11.94 15.76 -16.60
N PRO A 547 12.86 15.23 -15.77
CA PRO A 547 13.64 14.06 -16.14
C PRO A 547 12.78 12.85 -16.53
N GLY A 548 11.71 12.57 -15.78
CA GLY A 548 10.78 11.49 -16.10
C GLY A 548 10.06 11.70 -17.46
N GLN A 549 9.71 12.94 -17.80
CA GLN A 549 9.10 13.27 -19.10
C GLN A 549 10.09 13.08 -20.27
N VAL A 550 11.37 13.38 -20.07
CA VAL A 550 12.41 13.09 -21.07
C VAL A 550 12.53 11.59 -21.38
N LEU A 551 12.37 10.74 -20.35
CA LEU A 551 12.39 9.28 -20.55
C LEU A 551 11.19 8.80 -21.40
N ILE A 552 10.02 9.39 -21.23
CA ILE A 552 8.82 9.11 -22.06
C ILE A 552 9.10 9.49 -23.52
N ARG A 553 9.63 10.69 -23.76
CA ARG A 553 9.94 11.15 -25.13
C ARG A 553 10.91 10.22 -25.86
N ALA A 554 11.93 9.69 -25.17
CA ALA A 554 12.87 8.74 -25.78
C ALA A 554 12.17 7.45 -26.27
N TRP A 555 11.14 6.98 -25.58
CA TRP A 555 10.30 5.86 -26.04
C TRP A 555 9.49 6.23 -27.29
N HIS A 556 8.92 7.41 -27.37
CA HIS A 556 8.21 7.87 -28.56
C HIS A 556 9.14 7.99 -29.78
N GLU A 557 10.37 8.47 -29.60
CA GLU A 557 11.38 8.52 -30.65
C GLU A 557 11.75 7.10 -31.15
N PHE A 558 11.93 6.14 -30.25
CA PHE A 558 12.22 4.75 -30.63
C PHE A 558 11.06 4.08 -31.39
N ILE A 559 9.83 4.24 -30.92
CA ILE A 559 8.63 3.60 -31.53
C ILE A 559 8.34 4.16 -32.92
N ARG A 560 8.71 5.41 -33.20
CA ARG A 560 8.55 6.02 -34.54
C ARG A 560 9.44 5.42 -35.64
N ARG A 561 10.43 4.59 -35.27
CA ARG A 561 11.26 3.90 -36.28
C ARG A 561 10.39 3.01 -37.17
N PRO A 562 10.56 3.04 -38.52
CA PRO A 562 9.70 2.29 -39.46
C PRO A 562 9.61 0.79 -39.19
N GLU A 563 10.73 0.17 -38.76
CA GLU A 563 10.83 -1.25 -38.42
C GLU A 563 10.20 -1.62 -37.08
N ILE A 564 9.94 -0.63 -36.21
CA ILE A 564 9.44 -0.83 -34.84
C ILE A 564 7.95 -0.56 -34.70
N ARG A 565 7.37 0.36 -35.45
CA ARG A 565 6.00 0.88 -35.30
C ARG A 565 4.91 -0.19 -35.31
N GLU A 566 5.14 -1.39 -35.88
CA GLU A 566 4.24 -2.53 -35.83
C GLU A 566 4.53 -3.50 -34.66
N ARG A 567 5.65 -3.28 -33.93
CA ARG A 567 6.18 -4.16 -32.88
C ARG A 567 6.20 -3.56 -31.50
N ALA A 568 6.09 -2.24 -31.36
CA ALA A 568 6.05 -1.57 -30.07
C ALA A 568 5.03 -0.43 -30.07
N ILE A 569 4.39 -0.21 -28.92
CA ILE A 569 3.45 0.89 -28.69
C ILE A 569 3.66 1.48 -27.31
N PHE A 570 3.48 2.80 -27.19
CA PHE A 570 3.31 3.50 -25.91
C PHE A 570 1.82 3.81 -25.75
N LEU A 571 1.15 3.15 -24.81
CA LEU A 571 -0.25 3.45 -24.46
C LEU A 571 -0.30 4.66 -23.55
N SER A 572 -1.00 5.71 -24.00
CA SER A 572 -1.21 6.93 -23.20
C SER A 572 -2.10 6.66 -22.00
N ASP A 573 -2.01 7.55 -21.02
CA ASP A 573 -2.93 7.65 -19.88
C ASP A 573 -3.08 6.36 -19.05
N TYR A 574 -1.98 5.76 -18.65
CA TYR A 574 -1.96 4.56 -17.80
C TYR A 574 -2.90 4.70 -16.60
N ASP A 575 -3.94 3.91 -16.57
CA ASP A 575 -4.99 3.84 -15.54
C ASP A 575 -5.28 2.37 -15.14
N MET A 576 -6.32 2.13 -14.32
CA MET A 576 -6.64 0.78 -13.87
C MET A 576 -7.18 -0.11 -15.00
N ILE A 577 -7.92 0.44 -15.95
CA ILE A 577 -8.45 -0.32 -17.10
C ILE A 577 -7.29 -0.77 -17.99
N THR A 578 -6.41 0.15 -18.36
CA THR A 578 -5.20 -0.19 -19.14
C THR A 578 -4.32 -1.20 -18.40
N ALA A 579 -4.16 -1.01 -17.07
CA ALA A 579 -3.39 -1.94 -16.24
C ALA A 579 -3.99 -3.35 -16.23
N GLU A 580 -5.33 -3.47 -16.16
CA GLU A 580 -6.05 -4.75 -16.18
C GLU A 580 -5.73 -5.53 -17.45
N TYR A 581 -5.93 -4.94 -18.64
CA TYR A 581 -5.61 -5.61 -19.91
C TYR A 581 -4.13 -5.99 -20.03
N LEU A 582 -3.23 -5.12 -19.56
CA LEU A 582 -1.78 -5.40 -19.58
C LEU A 582 -1.42 -6.59 -18.70
N VAL A 583 -1.86 -6.61 -17.43
CA VAL A 583 -1.49 -7.69 -16.49
C VAL A 583 -2.17 -9.03 -16.85
N GLN A 584 -3.29 -8.99 -17.55
CA GLN A 584 -3.93 -10.17 -18.09
C GLN A 584 -3.20 -10.73 -19.31
N GLY A 585 -2.78 -9.87 -20.26
CA GLY A 585 -2.36 -10.28 -21.59
C GLY A 585 -0.85 -10.40 -21.84
N VAL A 586 0.03 -9.71 -21.10
CA VAL A 586 1.47 -9.80 -21.35
C VAL A 586 2.07 -11.12 -20.88
N ASP A 587 3.01 -11.67 -21.64
CA ASP A 587 3.72 -12.90 -21.31
C ASP A 587 4.86 -12.67 -20.33
N LEU A 588 5.56 -11.55 -20.49
CA LEU A 588 6.68 -11.14 -19.64
C LEU A 588 6.48 -9.72 -19.13
N TRP A 589 6.51 -9.55 -17.81
CA TRP A 589 6.49 -8.24 -17.15
C TRP A 589 7.88 -7.84 -16.71
N VAL A 590 8.33 -6.67 -17.14
CA VAL A 590 9.68 -6.18 -16.86
C VAL A 590 9.65 -5.09 -15.79
N ASN A 591 10.46 -5.24 -14.76
CA ASN A 591 10.68 -4.25 -13.71
C ASN A 591 12.18 -4.00 -13.49
N THR A 592 12.60 -2.76 -13.60
CA THR A 592 14.01 -2.38 -13.57
C THR A 592 14.34 -1.30 -12.52
N PRO A 593 13.78 -1.34 -11.29
CA PRO A 593 14.09 -0.30 -10.31
C PRO A 593 15.58 -0.32 -9.93
N ARG A 594 16.07 0.79 -9.38
CA ARG A 594 17.40 0.84 -8.75
C ARG A 594 17.24 0.32 -7.31
N ARG A 595 17.90 -0.78 -6.99
CA ARG A 595 17.89 -1.34 -5.64
C ARG A 595 18.64 -0.42 -4.66
N PRO A 596 18.13 -0.18 -3.43
CA PRO A 596 16.90 -0.71 -2.81
C PRO A 596 15.74 0.33 -2.82
N TRP A 597 15.49 1.00 -3.91
CA TRP A 597 14.56 2.14 -3.99
C TRP A 597 13.12 1.77 -4.36
N GLU A 598 12.82 0.49 -4.55
CA GLU A 598 11.45 0.01 -4.70
C GLU A 598 10.95 -0.58 -3.36
N ALA A 599 10.03 0.10 -2.69
CA ALA A 599 9.52 -0.35 -1.40
C ALA A 599 8.84 -1.74 -1.48
N CYS A 600 8.06 -1.97 -2.52
CA CYS A 600 7.44 -3.27 -2.77
C CYS A 600 7.30 -3.58 -4.26
N GLY A 601 6.61 -2.75 -5.07
CA GLY A 601 6.45 -2.95 -6.52
C GLY A 601 5.34 -3.94 -6.88
N THR A 602 4.10 -3.66 -6.49
CA THR A 602 2.95 -4.59 -6.63
C THR A 602 2.53 -4.91 -8.07
N SER A 603 3.03 -4.22 -9.10
CA SER A 603 2.62 -4.46 -10.50
C SER A 603 2.95 -5.88 -10.98
N GLY A 604 4.12 -6.41 -10.60
CA GLY A 604 4.50 -7.78 -10.93
C GLY A 604 3.70 -8.86 -10.20
N MET A 605 3.02 -8.54 -9.11
CA MET A 605 2.13 -9.49 -8.41
C MET A 605 0.81 -9.69 -9.15
N LYS A 606 0.33 -8.68 -9.88
CA LYS A 606 -0.95 -8.71 -10.57
C LYS A 606 -0.99 -9.69 -11.75
N ILE A 607 0.17 -9.91 -12.39
CA ILE A 607 0.24 -10.82 -13.53
C ILE A 607 0.20 -12.30 -13.14
N LEU A 608 0.52 -12.62 -11.87
CA LEU A 608 0.68 -13.99 -11.39
C LEU A 608 -0.57 -14.84 -11.62
N VAL A 609 -1.74 -14.29 -11.31
CA VAL A 609 -3.03 -14.99 -11.42
C VAL A 609 -3.35 -15.37 -12.87
N ASN A 610 -2.83 -14.62 -13.84
CA ASN A 610 -3.05 -14.79 -15.28
C ASN A 610 -1.95 -15.59 -15.96
N GLY A 611 -0.93 -16.04 -15.24
CA GLY A 611 0.19 -16.82 -15.79
C GLY A 611 1.22 -16.02 -16.58
N GLY A 612 1.26 -14.69 -16.46
CA GLY A 612 2.39 -13.88 -16.90
C GLY A 612 3.61 -14.12 -16.00
N LEU A 613 4.82 -13.96 -16.55
CA LEU A 613 6.08 -14.19 -15.83
C LEU A 613 6.83 -12.87 -15.57
N ASN A 614 7.61 -12.82 -14.50
CA ASN A 614 8.37 -11.64 -14.11
C ASN A 614 9.85 -11.75 -14.51
N LEU A 615 10.36 -10.65 -15.07
CA LEU A 615 11.80 -10.34 -15.16
C LEU A 615 12.02 -9.05 -14.38
N SER A 616 12.64 -9.13 -13.22
CA SER A 616 12.76 -7.98 -12.33
C SER A 616 14.11 -7.89 -11.64
N GLU A 617 14.49 -6.68 -11.23
CA GLU A 617 15.52 -6.46 -10.23
C GLU A 617 15.14 -7.15 -8.90
N LEU A 618 16.16 -7.63 -8.15
CA LEU A 618 15.98 -8.19 -6.80
C LEU A 618 15.70 -7.07 -5.78
N ASP A 619 14.56 -6.42 -5.93
CA ASP A 619 14.12 -5.31 -5.08
C ASP A 619 12.67 -5.50 -4.66
N GLY A 620 12.27 -4.85 -3.57
CA GLY A 620 10.92 -4.95 -3.03
C GLY A 620 10.47 -6.40 -2.81
N TRP A 621 9.30 -6.76 -3.35
CA TRP A 621 8.73 -8.10 -3.20
C TRP A 621 9.52 -9.19 -3.93
N TRP A 622 10.16 -8.84 -5.07
CA TRP A 622 10.90 -9.83 -5.86
C TRP A 622 12.16 -10.32 -5.17
N ALA A 623 12.74 -9.51 -4.26
CA ALA A 623 13.87 -9.92 -3.42
C ALA A 623 13.54 -11.09 -2.47
N GLU A 624 12.26 -11.33 -2.17
CA GLU A 624 11.79 -12.43 -1.31
C GLU A 624 11.05 -13.53 -2.07
N ALA A 625 10.56 -13.22 -3.28
CA ALA A 625 9.79 -14.15 -4.10
C ALA A 625 10.64 -14.93 -5.09
N TYR A 626 11.73 -14.34 -5.55
CA TYR A 626 12.51 -14.88 -6.65
C TYR A 626 13.17 -16.22 -6.31
N ARG A 627 12.99 -17.12 -7.25
CA ARG A 627 13.77 -18.35 -7.46
C ARG A 627 13.70 -18.70 -8.95
N PRO A 628 14.69 -19.45 -9.51
CA PRO A 628 14.76 -19.72 -10.95
C PRO A 628 13.51 -20.41 -11.53
N GLU A 629 12.73 -21.11 -10.70
CA GLU A 629 11.54 -21.84 -11.08
C GLU A 629 10.30 -20.95 -11.29
N VAL A 630 10.34 -19.65 -10.93
CA VAL A 630 9.18 -18.74 -11.00
C VAL A 630 9.38 -17.52 -11.89
N GLY A 631 10.58 -17.33 -12.45
CA GLY A 631 10.89 -16.18 -13.32
C GLY A 631 12.36 -15.85 -13.37
N TRP A 632 12.69 -14.60 -13.72
CA TRP A 632 14.07 -14.16 -13.93
C TRP A 632 14.43 -12.93 -13.09
N SER A 633 15.71 -12.80 -12.79
CA SER A 633 16.30 -11.69 -12.04
C SER A 633 17.43 -11.04 -12.83
N LEU A 634 17.54 -9.71 -12.74
CA LEU A 634 18.63 -8.95 -13.35
C LEU A 634 19.94 -9.05 -12.58
N ASN A 635 19.89 -9.26 -11.27
CA ASN A 635 21.06 -9.37 -10.40
C ASN A 635 21.05 -10.67 -9.59
N GLY A 636 22.20 -11.38 -9.65
CA GLY A 636 22.50 -12.49 -8.74
C GLY A 636 23.39 -12.09 -7.56
N GLN A 637 23.84 -10.85 -7.45
CA GLN A 637 24.80 -10.39 -6.43
C GLN A 637 24.35 -9.05 -5.80
N GLU A 638 24.71 -8.83 -4.55
CA GLU A 638 24.35 -7.63 -3.76
C GLU A 638 25.13 -6.35 -4.13
N VAL A 639 26.00 -6.41 -5.14
CA VAL A 639 26.84 -5.28 -5.54
C VAL A 639 26.08 -4.35 -6.48
N GLU A 640 26.13 -3.04 -6.21
CA GLU A 640 25.60 -2.01 -7.10
C GLU A 640 26.32 -2.04 -8.44
N GLN A 641 25.62 -2.43 -9.50
CA GLN A 641 26.16 -2.49 -10.86
C GLN A 641 25.77 -1.25 -11.66
N ALA A 642 26.62 -0.82 -12.59
CA ALA A 642 26.31 0.25 -13.51
C ALA A 642 25.12 -0.11 -14.42
N ASP A 643 24.32 0.88 -14.82
CA ASP A 643 23.12 0.67 -15.64
C ASP A 643 23.41 -0.08 -16.95
N HIS A 644 24.58 0.17 -17.55
CA HIS A 644 25.04 -0.52 -18.77
C HIS A 644 25.29 -2.02 -18.52
N GLU A 645 25.87 -2.40 -17.37
CA GLU A 645 26.12 -3.82 -17.04
C GLU A 645 24.80 -4.56 -16.80
N GLN A 646 23.85 -3.91 -16.15
CA GLN A 646 22.50 -4.50 -15.95
C GLN A 646 21.72 -4.57 -17.26
N ALA A 647 21.88 -3.61 -18.17
CA ALA A 647 21.31 -3.68 -19.51
C ALA A 647 21.86 -4.86 -20.30
N GLU A 648 23.19 -5.14 -20.20
CA GLU A 648 23.81 -6.32 -20.80
C GLU A 648 23.21 -7.64 -20.27
N ILE A 649 22.98 -7.72 -18.98
CA ILE A 649 22.31 -8.89 -18.38
C ILE A 649 20.87 -9.02 -18.91
N LEU A 650 20.15 -7.90 -18.97
CA LEU A 650 18.77 -7.86 -19.48
C LEU A 650 18.68 -8.37 -20.91
N TYR A 651 19.51 -7.83 -21.81
CA TYR A 651 19.54 -8.27 -23.20
C TYR A 651 19.96 -9.73 -23.35
N ARG A 652 20.99 -10.18 -22.63
CA ARG A 652 21.42 -11.57 -22.63
C ARG A 652 20.31 -12.53 -22.20
N LEU A 653 19.57 -12.20 -21.13
CA LEU A 653 18.44 -13.00 -20.69
C LEU A 653 17.36 -13.08 -21.77
N LEU A 654 17.01 -11.95 -22.40
CA LEU A 654 16.02 -11.93 -23.46
C LEU A 654 16.47 -12.74 -24.68
N GLU A 655 17.69 -12.54 -25.17
CA GLU A 655 18.19 -13.16 -26.40
C GLU A 655 18.49 -14.65 -26.26
N GLN A 656 19.06 -15.07 -25.12
CA GLN A 656 19.62 -16.42 -24.98
C GLN A 656 18.72 -17.37 -24.20
N GLU A 657 17.80 -16.85 -23.38
CA GLU A 657 17.01 -17.69 -22.49
C GLU A 657 15.50 -17.47 -22.66
N ILE A 658 14.98 -16.27 -22.41
CA ILE A 658 13.55 -16.00 -22.26
C ILE A 658 12.84 -16.16 -23.62
N VAL A 659 13.25 -15.41 -24.65
CA VAL A 659 12.62 -15.48 -25.98
C VAL A 659 12.80 -16.86 -26.60
N PRO A 660 13.98 -17.50 -26.58
CA PRO A 660 14.11 -18.88 -27.05
C PRO A 660 13.17 -19.85 -26.34
N MET A 661 13.05 -19.79 -25.04
CA MET A 661 12.20 -20.67 -24.22
C MET A 661 10.70 -20.53 -24.59
N PHE A 662 10.25 -19.29 -24.84
CA PHE A 662 8.84 -19.07 -25.27
C PHE A 662 8.56 -19.71 -26.63
N TYR A 663 9.52 -19.76 -27.57
CA TYR A 663 9.34 -20.29 -28.90
C TYR A 663 9.73 -21.77 -29.07
N GLU A 664 10.41 -22.36 -28.09
CA GLU A 664 10.70 -23.79 -28.09
C GLU A 664 9.41 -24.60 -27.92
N ARG A 665 9.16 -25.49 -28.89
CA ARG A 665 7.92 -26.29 -28.94
C ARG A 665 8.23 -27.78 -28.96
N ASP A 666 7.46 -28.55 -28.21
CA ASP A 666 7.46 -30.00 -28.31
C ASP A 666 6.69 -30.49 -29.54
N GLN A 667 6.54 -31.81 -29.68
CA GLN A 667 5.80 -32.42 -30.81
C GLN A 667 4.31 -32.06 -30.82
N GLN A 668 3.76 -31.59 -29.71
CA GLN A 668 2.37 -31.14 -29.57
C GLN A 668 2.21 -29.63 -29.77
N GLY A 669 3.32 -28.91 -30.02
CA GLY A 669 3.33 -27.46 -30.18
C GLY A 669 3.32 -26.65 -28.87
N LEU A 670 3.66 -27.28 -27.75
CA LEU A 670 3.60 -26.65 -26.42
C LEU A 670 5.00 -26.25 -25.92
N PRO A 671 5.15 -25.06 -25.29
CA PRO A 671 6.42 -24.60 -24.71
C PRO A 671 6.59 -25.16 -23.29
N ARG A 672 6.97 -26.42 -23.14
CA ARG A 672 6.98 -27.15 -21.86
C ARG A 672 7.79 -26.47 -20.75
N ARG A 673 8.98 -25.94 -21.10
CA ARG A 673 9.81 -25.24 -20.13
C ARG A 673 9.18 -23.94 -19.62
N TRP A 674 8.55 -23.19 -20.52
CA TRP A 674 7.78 -21.99 -20.18
C TRP A 674 6.59 -22.31 -19.27
N LEU A 675 5.82 -23.33 -19.63
CA LEU A 675 4.66 -23.78 -18.87
C LEU A 675 5.02 -24.31 -17.47
N ALA A 676 6.19 -24.92 -17.30
CA ALA A 676 6.66 -25.35 -15.99
C ALA A 676 6.89 -24.16 -15.06
N ILE A 677 7.59 -23.09 -15.52
CA ILE A 677 7.80 -21.84 -14.76
C ILE A 677 6.46 -21.17 -14.48
N MET A 678 5.59 -21.07 -15.46
CA MET A 678 4.26 -20.49 -15.32
C MET A 678 3.43 -21.20 -14.25
N ARG A 679 3.39 -22.54 -14.28
CA ARG A 679 2.68 -23.38 -13.29
C ARG A 679 3.19 -23.13 -11.88
N GLU A 680 4.50 -23.15 -11.68
CA GLU A 680 5.12 -22.94 -10.39
C GLU A 680 4.88 -21.51 -9.86
N SER A 681 5.01 -20.51 -10.73
CA SER A 681 4.73 -19.10 -10.40
C SER A 681 3.27 -18.90 -9.97
N MET A 682 2.31 -19.38 -10.77
CA MET A 682 0.88 -19.28 -10.44
C MET A 682 0.55 -19.97 -9.11
N ALA A 683 0.99 -21.22 -8.95
CA ALA A 683 0.63 -22.06 -7.80
C ALA A 683 1.16 -21.53 -6.48
N THR A 684 2.40 -21.02 -6.47
CA THR A 684 3.09 -20.67 -5.22
C THR A 684 3.04 -19.19 -4.90
N LEU A 685 3.13 -18.31 -5.90
CA LEU A 685 3.22 -16.88 -5.65
C LEU A 685 1.85 -16.18 -5.58
N THR A 686 0.86 -16.58 -6.38
CA THR A 686 -0.44 -15.89 -6.39
C THR A 686 -1.11 -15.87 -5.00
N PRO A 687 -1.22 -16.98 -4.28
CA PRO A 687 -1.81 -16.99 -2.93
C PRO A 687 -0.99 -16.18 -1.93
N TYR A 688 0.34 -16.34 -1.98
CA TYR A 688 1.24 -15.68 -1.01
C TYR A 688 1.22 -14.15 -1.16
N PHE A 689 1.11 -13.63 -2.39
CA PHE A 689 1.06 -12.20 -2.67
C PHE A 689 -0.37 -11.65 -2.86
N SER A 690 -1.37 -12.30 -2.25
CA SER A 690 -2.75 -11.81 -2.22
C SER A 690 -2.99 -10.79 -1.11
N ALA A 691 -3.89 -9.81 -1.36
CA ALA A 691 -4.31 -8.83 -0.36
C ALA A 691 -5.06 -9.49 0.81
N ASN A 692 -5.74 -10.61 0.59
CA ASN A 692 -6.42 -11.34 1.66
C ASN A 692 -5.42 -11.91 2.68
N ARG A 693 -4.28 -12.50 2.24
CA ARG A 693 -3.19 -12.90 3.12
C ARG A 693 -2.63 -11.69 3.87
N MET A 694 -2.33 -10.59 3.14
CA MET A 694 -1.80 -9.36 3.73
C MET A 694 -2.71 -8.81 4.84
N VAL A 695 -4.02 -8.70 4.61
CA VAL A 695 -4.97 -8.16 5.61
C VAL A 695 -5.12 -9.08 6.82
N ARG A 696 -5.05 -10.40 6.63
CA ARG A 696 -4.99 -11.36 7.77
C ARG A 696 -3.75 -11.12 8.62
N GLU A 697 -2.59 -10.94 8.00
CA GLU A 697 -1.35 -10.65 8.73
C GLU A 697 -1.42 -9.32 9.48
N TYR A 698 -1.95 -8.26 8.86
CA TYR A 698 -2.20 -6.99 9.55
C TYR A 698 -3.14 -7.19 10.75
N THR A 699 -4.19 -7.98 10.59
CA THR A 699 -5.13 -8.26 11.67
C THR A 699 -4.45 -8.97 12.83
N SER A 700 -3.75 -10.07 12.56
CA SER A 700 -3.14 -10.91 13.59
C SER A 700 -1.93 -10.25 14.25
N LYS A 701 -1.02 -9.64 13.46
CA LYS A 701 0.23 -9.08 13.97
C LYS A 701 0.05 -7.70 14.62
N PHE A 702 -0.90 -6.89 14.12
CA PHE A 702 -1.02 -5.51 14.55
C PHE A 702 -2.40 -5.15 15.10
N TYR A 703 -3.50 -5.37 14.37
CA TYR A 703 -4.79 -4.83 14.78
C TYR A 703 -5.28 -5.41 16.11
N LEU A 704 -5.17 -6.72 16.29
CA LEU A 704 -5.58 -7.37 17.54
C LEU A 704 -4.73 -6.94 18.74
N PRO A 705 -3.37 -6.97 18.70
CA PRO A 705 -2.54 -6.51 19.81
C PRO A 705 -2.72 -5.02 20.13
N LEU A 706 -2.86 -4.17 19.10
CA LEU A 706 -3.05 -2.72 19.30
C LEU A 706 -4.41 -2.41 19.95
N ALA A 707 -5.48 -3.11 19.54
CA ALA A 707 -6.79 -2.96 20.16
C ALA A 707 -6.77 -3.39 21.64
N GLU A 708 -6.11 -4.50 21.95
CA GLU A 708 -5.97 -4.97 23.32
C GLU A 708 -5.20 -3.97 24.19
N ASN A 709 -4.04 -3.50 23.70
CA ASN A 709 -3.19 -2.53 24.41
C ASN A 709 -3.92 -1.20 24.62
N TYR A 710 -4.63 -0.71 23.61
CA TYR A 710 -5.41 0.52 23.72
C TYR A 710 -6.54 0.38 24.77
N CYS A 711 -7.33 -0.69 24.69
CA CYS A 711 -8.37 -0.99 25.65
C CYS A 711 -7.82 -1.15 27.08
N LYS A 712 -6.63 -1.77 27.23
CA LYS A 712 -5.96 -1.92 28.51
C LYS A 712 -5.56 -0.56 29.10
N ARG A 713 -4.98 0.36 28.30
CA ARG A 713 -4.63 1.71 28.76
C ARG A 713 -5.83 2.57 29.12
N LEU A 714 -6.98 2.36 28.46
CA LEU A 714 -8.25 3.03 28.79
C LEU A 714 -8.97 2.44 30.02
N GLY A 715 -8.68 1.19 30.35
CA GLY A 715 -9.35 0.48 31.44
C GLY A 715 -9.20 1.15 32.81
N GLY A 716 -10.07 0.82 33.78
CA GLY A 716 -9.96 1.28 35.16
C GLY A 716 -9.85 2.80 35.33
N ASN A 717 -10.66 3.57 34.61
CA ASN A 717 -10.56 5.03 34.56
C ASN A 717 -9.17 5.53 34.11
N MET A 718 -8.60 4.86 33.09
CA MET A 718 -7.30 5.14 32.49
C MET A 718 -6.09 4.98 33.44
N GLN A 719 -6.28 4.24 34.53
CA GLN A 719 -5.20 4.06 35.51
C GLN A 719 -3.96 3.39 34.93
N PRO A 720 -4.02 2.34 34.08
CA PRO A 720 -2.83 1.75 33.45
C PRO A 720 -2.05 2.74 32.56
N GLY A 721 -2.79 3.60 31.82
CA GLY A 721 -2.16 4.64 31.00
C GLY A 721 -1.46 5.72 31.83
N LYS A 722 -2.07 6.17 32.92
CA LYS A 722 -1.47 7.14 33.89
C LYS A 722 -0.24 6.55 34.55
N GLN A 723 -0.30 5.31 35.02
CA GLN A 723 0.87 4.62 35.60
C GLN A 723 2.02 4.48 34.62
N LEU A 724 1.72 4.21 33.35
CA LEU A 724 2.75 4.17 32.31
C LEU A 724 3.43 5.54 32.14
N VAL A 725 2.69 6.65 32.14
CA VAL A 725 3.28 8.01 32.07
C VAL A 725 4.17 8.32 33.28
N GLU A 726 3.76 7.93 34.47
CA GLU A 726 4.56 8.06 35.68
C GLU A 726 5.83 7.23 35.61
N TRP A 727 5.73 6.00 35.07
CA TRP A 727 6.87 5.12 34.85
C TRP A 727 7.85 5.71 33.82
N LEU A 728 7.35 6.16 32.65
CA LEU A 728 8.16 6.81 31.62
C LEU A 728 8.94 8.01 32.18
N LYS A 729 8.27 8.85 32.98
CA LYS A 729 8.92 9.96 33.62
C LYS A 729 10.02 9.51 34.60
N ARG A 730 9.77 8.47 35.39
CA ARG A 730 10.75 7.90 36.32
C ARG A 730 11.96 7.32 35.56
N ILE A 731 11.75 6.64 34.45
CA ILE A 731 12.84 6.16 33.59
C ILE A 731 13.66 7.34 33.06
N ASP A 732 13.02 8.37 32.50
CA ASP A 732 13.73 9.56 31.99
C ASP A 732 14.60 10.24 33.08
N ASP A 733 14.05 10.44 34.31
CA ASP A 733 14.70 11.15 35.39
C ASP A 733 15.84 10.36 36.06
N LEU A 734 15.76 9.03 36.05
CA LEU A 734 16.65 8.15 36.83
C LEU A 734 17.63 7.32 36.00
N TRP A 735 17.43 7.18 34.68
CA TRP A 735 18.25 6.32 33.84
C TRP A 735 19.74 6.57 33.89
N ALA A 736 20.13 7.87 33.97
CA ALA A 736 21.53 8.27 34.05
C ALA A 736 22.21 7.89 35.37
N LYS A 737 21.46 7.42 36.39
CA LYS A 737 21.98 6.97 37.69
C LYS A 737 22.35 5.47 37.68
N ILE A 738 22.04 4.73 36.61
CA ILE A 738 22.43 3.32 36.49
C ILE A 738 23.95 3.25 36.40
N HIS A 739 24.53 2.33 37.17
CA HIS A 739 25.97 2.11 37.24
C HIS A 739 26.25 0.60 37.22
N VAL A 740 27.32 0.18 36.50
CA VAL A 740 27.75 -1.21 36.38
C VAL A 740 29.21 -1.35 36.78
N ASP A 741 29.49 -2.33 37.60
CA ASP A 741 30.83 -2.72 38.02
C ASP A 741 31.08 -4.22 37.86
N ASN A 742 32.34 -4.63 37.99
CA ASN A 742 32.79 -6.04 38.06
C ASN A 742 32.19 -6.94 36.99
N VAL A 743 32.36 -6.55 35.73
CA VAL A 743 31.96 -7.39 34.59
C VAL A 743 33.00 -8.50 34.43
N VAL A 744 32.58 -9.72 34.60
CA VAL A 744 33.41 -10.92 34.47
C VAL A 744 32.83 -11.84 33.40
N ALA A 745 33.69 -12.30 32.51
CA ALA A 745 33.35 -13.28 31.49
C ALA A 745 34.33 -14.45 31.54
N GLU A 746 33.84 -15.64 31.85
CA GLU A 746 34.64 -16.86 32.02
C GLU A 746 34.33 -17.86 30.91
N THR A 747 35.41 -18.45 30.38
CA THR A 747 35.28 -19.57 29.45
C THR A 747 35.22 -20.88 30.22
N ARG A 748 34.15 -21.63 30.06
CA ARG A 748 34.00 -23.01 30.58
C ARG A 748 34.07 -24.01 29.42
N ASP A 749 34.07 -25.29 29.69
CA ASP A 749 34.27 -26.33 28.65
C ASP A 749 33.37 -26.12 27.42
N ASN A 750 32.06 -26.04 27.60
CA ASN A 750 31.09 -25.90 26.51
C ASN A 750 30.35 -24.55 26.50
N ASP A 751 30.55 -23.68 27.50
CA ASP A 751 29.76 -22.47 27.71
C ASP A 751 30.64 -21.29 28.09
N TYR A 752 30.07 -20.10 27.96
CA TYR A 752 30.57 -18.89 28.58
C TYR A 752 29.68 -18.48 29.76
N ALA A 753 30.30 -18.13 30.86
CA ALA A 753 29.63 -17.61 32.05
C ALA A 753 29.93 -16.09 32.20
N PHE A 754 28.87 -15.30 32.17
CA PHE A 754 28.94 -13.87 32.38
C PHE A 754 28.39 -13.52 33.76
N SER A 755 29.04 -12.59 34.45
CA SER A 755 28.57 -12.01 35.71
C SER A 755 28.86 -10.51 35.73
N MET A 756 27.95 -9.70 36.26
CA MET A 756 28.17 -8.27 36.45
C MET A 756 27.38 -7.73 37.65
N GLN A 757 27.93 -6.71 38.28
CA GLN A 757 27.26 -5.99 39.37
C GLN A 757 26.55 -4.76 38.80
N VAL A 758 25.24 -4.67 38.99
CA VAL A 758 24.38 -3.59 38.49
C VAL A 758 23.78 -2.84 39.67
N TYR A 759 23.91 -1.54 39.63
CA TYR A 759 23.34 -0.62 40.62
C TYR A 759 22.27 0.22 39.92
N LEU A 760 21.02 0.04 40.28
CA LEU A 760 19.86 0.65 39.62
C LEU A 760 19.45 2.00 40.24
N GLY A 761 20.08 2.37 41.34
CA GLY A 761 19.71 3.59 42.08
C GLY A 761 18.29 3.50 42.64
N GLU A 762 17.43 4.41 42.23
CA GLU A 762 16.00 4.43 42.63
C GLU A 762 15.07 3.60 41.76
N LEU A 763 15.60 3.01 40.64
CA LEU A 763 14.85 2.05 39.80
C LEU A 763 14.84 0.66 40.43
N SER A 764 13.81 -0.13 40.13
CA SER A 764 13.70 -1.52 40.58
C SER A 764 14.17 -2.50 39.49
N GLU A 765 14.39 -3.76 39.86
CA GLU A 765 14.71 -4.81 38.92
C GLU A 765 13.62 -5.06 37.87
N GLU A 766 12.37 -4.74 38.19
CA GLU A 766 11.23 -4.84 37.27
C GLU A 766 11.21 -3.73 36.20
N ASP A 767 11.90 -2.61 36.47
CA ASP A 767 11.96 -1.48 35.54
C ASP A 767 12.97 -1.68 34.41
N VAL A 768 13.84 -2.71 34.51
CA VAL A 768 14.93 -2.97 33.54
C VAL A 768 15.01 -4.40 33.08
N CYS A 769 15.59 -4.60 31.92
CA CYS A 769 16.04 -5.89 31.39
C CYS A 769 17.56 -5.81 31.19
N VAL A 770 18.27 -6.78 31.78
CA VAL A 770 19.72 -6.91 31.64
C VAL A 770 20.00 -8.08 30.72
N GLU A 771 20.81 -7.85 29.69
CA GLU A 771 21.00 -8.85 28.62
C GLU A 771 22.39 -8.76 27.99
N LEU A 772 22.83 -9.83 27.36
CA LEU A 772 24.00 -9.90 26.49
C LEU A 772 23.51 -9.73 25.05
N PHE A 773 24.15 -8.88 24.29
CA PHE A 773 23.87 -8.64 22.88
C PHE A 773 25.11 -8.97 22.05
N ALA A 774 24.92 -9.68 20.93
CA ALA A 774 25.94 -9.89 19.93
C ALA A 774 25.40 -9.50 18.54
N GLU A 775 26.15 -8.67 17.83
CA GLU A 775 25.79 -8.20 16.50
C GLU A 775 25.75 -9.33 15.47
N SER A 776 25.05 -9.11 14.35
CA SER A 776 25.07 -10.00 13.20
C SER A 776 26.48 -10.07 12.60
N SER A 777 26.94 -11.28 12.29
CA SER A 777 28.27 -11.52 11.67
C SER A 777 28.15 -12.55 10.54
N GLY A 778 28.35 -12.09 9.30
CA GLY A 778 28.17 -12.96 8.12
C GLY A 778 26.73 -13.46 7.98
N GLU A 779 26.56 -14.79 8.01
CA GLU A 779 25.22 -15.43 7.98
C GLU A 779 24.55 -15.53 9.36
N GLU A 780 25.29 -15.27 10.45
CA GLU A 780 24.79 -15.33 11.81
C GLU A 780 23.96 -14.08 12.13
N ARG A 781 22.73 -14.31 12.60
CA ARG A 781 21.85 -13.21 13.07
C ARG A 781 22.35 -12.69 14.41
N PHE A 782 21.90 -11.50 14.80
CA PHE A 782 22.15 -10.97 16.14
C PHE A 782 21.54 -11.91 17.21
N GLU A 783 22.20 -12.01 18.34
CA GLU A 783 21.78 -12.83 19.48
C GLU A 783 21.52 -11.97 20.69
N ILE A 784 20.48 -12.33 21.46
CA ILE A 784 20.14 -11.69 22.73
C ILE A 784 19.97 -12.80 23.77
N HIS A 785 20.70 -12.70 24.88
CA HIS A 785 20.56 -13.62 26.00
C HIS A 785 20.26 -12.83 27.28
N SER A 786 19.10 -13.06 27.90
CA SER A 786 18.72 -12.42 29.15
C SER A 786 19.63 -12.89 30.29
N MET A 787 20.01 -11.96 31.16
CA MET A 787 20.71 -12.24 32.40
C MET A 787 19.74 -12.25 33.57
N SER A 788 19.90 -13.18 34.51
CA SER A 788 19.07 -13.30 35.69
C SER A 788 19.80 -12.84 36.96
N ILE A 789 19.04 -12.33 37.93
CA ILE A 789 19.57 -11.99 39.24
C ILE A 789 19.99 -13.24 39.99
N GLU A 790 21.26 -13.34 40.37
CA GLU A 790 21.75 -14.40 41.22
C GLU A 790 21.72 -13.98 42.70
N GLN A 791 22.10 -12.72 43.00
CA GLN A 791 22.24 -12.25 44.36
C GLN A 791 21.97 -10.74 44.49
N VAL A 792 21.39 -10.33 45.60
CA VAL A 792 21.28 -8.92 46.03
C VAL A 792 22.57 -8.52 46.71
N LEU A 793 23.12 -7.38 46.34
CA LEU A 793 24.35 -6.84 46.95
C LEU A 793 24.10 -6.29 48.34
N ALA A 794 24.73 -6.87 49.34
CA ALA A 794 24.58 -6.44 50.73
C ALA A 794 25.10 -4.99 50.93
N GLY A 795 24.26 -4.14 51.49
CA GLY A 795 24.58 -2.75 51.76
C GLY A 795 24.42 -1.80 50.59
N ALA A 796 23.98 -2.27 49.42
CA ALA A 796 23.64 -1.44 48.28
C ALA A 796 22.10 -1.25 48.17
N ILE A 797 21.69 -0.06 47.72
CA ILE A 797 20.29 0.22 47.37
C ILE A 797 20.09 -0.23 45.93
N ASN A 798 19.17 -1.20 45.68
CA ASN A 798 18.89 -1.76 44.35
C ASN A 798 20.16 -2.16 43.59
N GLY A 799 21.08 -2.84 44.31
CA GLY A 799 22.30 -3.42 43.76
C GLY A 799 22.15 -4.94 43.60
N TYR A 800 22.50 -5.46 42.45
CA TYR A 800 22.28 -6.88 42.10
C TYR A 800 23.49 -7.45 41.37
N ILE A 801 23.72 -8.76 41.52
CA ILE A 801 24.60 -9.52 40.63
C ILE A 801 23.74 -10.21 39.61
N TYR A 802 23.95 -9.86 38.34
CA TYR A 802 23.31 -10.54 37.19
C TYR A 802 24.25 -11.57 36.60
N LYS A 803 23.69 -12.73 36.20
CA LYS A 803 24.45 -13.80 35.56
C LYS A 803 23.72 -14.37 34.33
N ALA A 804 24.51 -14.81 33.36
CA ALA A 804 24.06 -15.63 32.24
C ALA A 804 25.10 -16.73 31.94
N THR A 805 24.63 -17.90 31.53
CA THR A 805 25.45 -18.93 30.92
C THR A 805 24.93 -19.20 29.53
N ILE A 806 25.79 -19.08 28.53
CA ILE A 806 25.43 -19.15 27.11
C ILE A 806 26.34 -20.14 26.39
N PRO A 807 25.85 -20.88 25.36
CA PRO A 807 26.68 -21.79 24.60
C PRO A 807 27.74 -21.03 23.77
N LYS A 808 28.87 -21.72 23.51
CA LYS A 808 29.97 -21.18 22.69
C LYS A 808 29.65 -21.27 21.20
N THR A 809 28.72 -20.47 20.75
CA THR A 809 28.34 -20.39 19.33
C THR A 809 29.26 -19.45 18.54
N ARG A 810 29.83 -18.45 19.20
CA ARG A 810 30.72 -17.43 18.63
C ARG A 810 31.75 -16.94 19.67
N PRO A 811 32.79 -16.15 19.31
CA PRO A 811 33.77 -15.67 20.26
C PRO A 811 33.13 -14.92 21.45
N ILE A 812 33.70 -15.07 22.65
CA ILE A 812 33.21 -14.38 23.87
C ILE A 812 33.23 -12.84 23.74
N SER A 813 34.17 -12.32 22.95
CA SER A 813 34.35 -10.88 22.67
C SER A 813 33.18 -10.26 21.89
N ASP A 814 32.37 -11.05 21.22
CA ASP A 814 31.25 -10.58 20.42
C ASP A 814 30.04 -10.19 21.27
N TYR A 815 30.02 -10.66 22.53
CA TYR A 815 28.93 -10.39 23.44
C TYR A 815 29.20 -9.13 24.27
N THR A 816 28.33 -8.14 24.17
CA THR A 816 28.34 -6.92 24.95
C THR A 816 27.16 -6.89 25.91
N PRO A 817 27.38 -6.78 27.25
CA PRO A 817 26.28 -6.61 28.19
C PRO A 817 25.61 -5.24 28.00
N ARG A 818 24.30 -5.19 28.18
CA ARG A 818 23.52 -3.96 28.10
C ARG A 818 22.31 -3.99 29.05
N ILE A 819 21.79 -2.83 29.37
CA ILE A 819 20.57 -2.64 30.16
C ILE A 819 19.60 -1.81 29.34
N ARG A 820 18.34 -2.24 29.25
CA ARG A 820 17.25 -1.51 28.61
C ARG A 820 16.05 -1.43 29.56
N PRO A 821 15.11 -0.46 29.36
CA PRO A 821 13.86 -0.41 30.09
C PRO A 821 13.03 -1.69 29.90
N SER A 822 12.19 -2.01 30.88
CA SER A 822 11.25 -3.14 30.83
C SER A 822 9.93 -2.75 31.45
N HIS A 823 8.82 -2.87 30.67
CA HIS A 823 7.47 -2.63 31.17
C HIS A 823 6.43 -3.27 30.27
N SER A 824 5.51 -4.04 30.86
CA SER A 824 4.52 -4.87 30.13
C SER A 824 3.50 -4.11 29.28
N ASN A 825 3.33 -2.80 29.50
CA ASN A 825 2.38 -1.94 28.77
C ASN A 825 3.08 -0.93 27.85
N CYS A 826 4.41 -1.03 27.69
CA CYS A 826 5.22 -0.09 26.92
C CYS A 826 5.69 -0.77 25.62
N SER A 827 5.55 -0.09 24.49
CA SER A 827 6.14 -0.52 23.22
C SER A 827 7.58 -0.05 23.13
N LEU A 828 8.53 -0.93 23.42
CA LEU A 828 9.96 -0.63 23.39
C LEU A 828 10.57 -0.93 22.01
N PRO A 829 11.52 -0.11 21.55
CA PRO A 829 11.99 1.18 22.06
C PRO A 829 11.15 2.41 21.62
N LEU A 830 9.98 2.24 21.01
CA LEU A 830 9.15 3.35 20.49
C LEU A 830 8.75 4.39 21.56
N GLU A 831 8.51 3.95 22.80
CA GLU A 831 8.01 4.80 23.89
C GLU A 831 9.09 5.14 24.92
N ALA A 832 10.10 4.27 25.07
CA ALA A 832 11.25 4.47 25.92
C ALA A 832 12.49 3.94 25.21
N ASN A 833 13.32 4.82 24.70
CA ASN A 833 14.48 4.49 23.86
C ASN A 833 15.82 4.56 24.62
N GLN A 834 15.79 4.62 25.96
CA GLN A 834 16.99 4.56 26.77
C GLN A 834 17.66 3.20 26.62
N ILE A 835 18.99 3.20 26.56
CA ILE A 835 19.82 2.00 26.56
C ILE A 835 21.17 2.33 27.22
N TYR A 836 21.64 1.41 28.06
CA TYR A 836 22.93 1.51 28.71
C TYR A 836 23.84 0.38 28.24
N TRP A 837 24.90 0.72 27.50
CA TRP A 837 25.93 -0.22 27.07
C TRP A 837 27.05 -0.29 28.08
N VAL A 838 27.37 -1.49 28.49
CA VAL A 838 28.49 -1.75 29.40
C VAL A 838 29.78 -1.72 28.59
N GLN A 839 30.60 -0.67 28.81
CA GLN A 839 31.90 -0.59 28.16
C GLN A 839 32.84 -1.61 28.78
N ALA A 840 33.48 -2.43 27.95
CA ALA A 840 34.58 -3.26 28.43
C ALA A 840 35.70 -2.33 28.92
N ARG A 841 36.02 -2.36 30.22
CA ARG A 841 37.25 -1.72 30.71
C ARG A 841 38.40 -2.44 30.00
N GLN A 842 39.14 -1.72 29.16
CA GLN A 842 40.44 -2.21 28.72
C GLN A 842 41.31 -2.31 30.01
N GLY A 843 41.50 -3.58 30.47
CA GLY A 843 42.42 -3.90 31.55
C GLY A 843 43.88 -3.82 31.13
#